data_3327d7ff7d6ff67fbf172c062aa80c72
#
_entry.id   3327d7ff7d6ff67fbf172c062aa80c72
#
_cell.length_a   1.000
_cell.length_b   1.000
_cell.length_c   1.000
_cell.angle_alpha   90.00
_cell.angle_beta   90.00
_cell.angle_gamma   90.00
#
_symmetry.space_group_name_H-M   'P 1'
#
loop_
_entity.id
_entity.type
_entity.pdbx_description
1 polymer ?
#
loop_
_entity_poly.entity_id
_entity_poly.type
_entity_poly.pdbx_seq_one_letter_code
_entity_poly.pdbx_strand_id
1 'polypeptide(L)'
;MLARLGLLSMVLWLVAIPAHAENYFVRNQNEYAHALKQIGAGDVIILANGEWRDFELVITGKGREDAPITVISEEAGKVFLTGQSSLRIGGEHILVTGLVFRDGYSPRGEVISFRRNKQDLARNARVTQVVIDGFSKPDRYESDYWVGIYGRNNRFDRNHLVGKTNKGVTLAVRLDQKGSRENGHRIDHNYFGPRPVLGSNGGETLRIGTSKYSMFTSGTLVENNVFDRCDGEVEIISSKSGGNIFRGNLFLRSRGTLTLRHGDNNLVERNVFMGHGKDYTGGIRVINQYQTVRGNYMEGLRGSGFSSALAVMNGVPNSPVNRYVQVRGARIENNSIVDSRRIGFGIGSDDERSATPVDSTFSDNLLSGLAGESFIAVDDDMSGIAFSGNAVLQGGVDSPLRDKLTMASSKLARAENGLLYPVEPALAGVGAPRDLAPVTLDQVGVDWYAKPGDGSPFGSSGTVTEIGPGENTLVEAISAAAAGDVLLLKPGQYTSDRTIALDHSITLRGMKDEDGAAPIIMFARPSLFELREGADLQLIDLVIDGELAPDSVGNSVIRTTTFPIQSNMQIELDGVTVRGLTVNKSFNVLTLGKSALADRVSIRRSSFADISGTVVSAAAETEDFGQYNVEYLDITDSSFADIGGPIANIYRGGRDESTFGPFVTVSGNALANVGHAATNGTGASLKLHGVQTAKITRNALAQSAPLRVVHTVGTPVTSVTDNSFAETPPPVFEELVFIGEPRVEMSGNTADGASAP
;
A
#
# COMPACT_ATOMS: atom_id res chain seq x y z
N MET A 1 86.66 -16.71 -38.85
CA MET A 1 86.31 -15.34 -38.51
C MET A 1 84.82 -15.17 -38.53
N LEU A 2 84.17 -15.23 -37.37
CA LEU A 2 82.74 -15.13 -37.22
C LEU A 2 82.44 -13.89 -36.39
N ALA A 3 81.80 -12.88 -36.98
CA ALA A 3 81.31 -11.70 -36.32
C ALA A 3 80.01 -11.98 -35.61
N ARG A 4 79.91 -11.72 -34.29
CA ARG A 4 78.71 -11.76 -33.52
C ARG A 4 78.03 -10.37 -33.53
N LEU A 5 76.85 -10.27 -34.12
CA LEU A 5 75.95 -9.12 -33.92
C LEU A 5 75.23 -9.28 -32.60
N GLY A 6 75.40 -8.35 -31.67
CA GLY A 6 74.59 -8.24 -30.49
C GLY A 6 73.31 -7.44 -30.76
N LEU A 7 72.12 -8.07 -30.54
CA LEU A 7 70.83 -7.38 -30.52
C LEU A 7 70.67 -6.72 -29.14
N LEU A 8 70.58 -5.39 -29.07
CA LEU A 8 70.16 -4.64 -27.91
C LEU A 8 68.63 -4.60 -27.87
N SER A 9 68.01 -5.38 -26.97
CA SER A 9 66.57 -5.29 -26.67
C SER A 9 66.30 -4.05 -25.80
N MET A 10 65.72 -3.04 -26.38
CA MET A 10 65.24 -1.86 -25.68
C MET A 10 63.88 -2.20 -25.02
N VAL A 11 63.87 -2.52 -23.72
CA VAL A 11 62.65 -2.70 -22.94
C VAL A 11 62.04 -1.32 -22.69
N LEU A 12 61.00 -0.96 -23.41
CA LEU A 12 60.18 0.22 -23.10
C LEU A 12 59.39 -0.10 -21.82
N TRP A 13 59.84 0.53 -20.71
CA TRP A 13 58.99 0.64 -19.52
C TRP A 13 57.89 1.66 -19.84
N LEU A 14 56.66 1.17 -20.11
CA LEU A 14 55.46 1.99 -20.02
C LEU A 14 55.28 2.41 -18.55
N VAL A 15 55.76 3.58 -18.21
CA VAL A 15 55.39 4.25 -16.96
C VAL A 15 53.94 4.60 -17.09
N ALA A 16 53.08 3.83 -16.43
CA ALA A 16 51.69 4.22 -16.26
C ALA A 16 51.69 5.52 -15.42
N ILE A 17 51.47 6.63 -16.07
CA ILE A 17 51.21 7.91 -15.43
C ILE A 17 49.90 7.68 -14.66
N PRO A 18 49.83 7.87 -13.32
CA PRO A 18 48.59 7.82 -12.61
C PRO A 18 47.67 8.88 -13.23
N ALA A 19 46.55 8.45 -13.78
CA ALA A 19 45.51 9.36 -14.26
C ALA A 19 45.10 10.22 -13.06
N HIS A 20 45.33 11.52 -13.13
CA HIS A 20 44.80 12.46 -12.16
C HIS A 20 43.28 12.44 -12.30
N ALA A 21 42.57 12.21 -11.18
CA ALA A 21 41.12 12.32 -11.13
C ALA A 21 40.74 13.79 -11.41
N GLU A 22 39.83 13.98 -12.37
CA GLU A 22 39.32 15.31 -12.74
C GLU A 22 37.93 15.55 -12.18
N ASN A 23 37.63 16.80 -11.83
CA ASN A 23 36.34 17.26 -11.38
C ASN A 23 35.68 18.12 -12.45
N TYR A 24 34.56 17.67 -12.98
CA TYR A 24 33.73 18.37 -13.97
C TYR A 24 32.55 19.04 -13.30
N PHE A 25 32.61 20.33 -13.03
CA PHE A 25 31.47 21.08 -12.52
C PHE A 25 30.56 21.47 -13.69
N VAL A 26 29.33 21.00 -13.69
CA VAL A 26 28.36 21.16 -14.80
C VAL A 26 27.10 21.87 -14.33
N ARG A 27 26.59 22.81 -15.12
CA ARG A 27 25.44 23.67 -14.80
C ARG A 27 24.20 23.37 -15.62
N ASN A 28 24.36 22.54 -16.65
CA ASN A 28 23.26 22.19 -17.57
C ASN A 28 23.54 20.86 -18.29
N GLN A 29 22.54 20.35 -18.98
CA GLN A 29 22.59 19.08 -19.70
C GLN A 29 23.65 19.03 -20.81
N ASN A 30 23.96 20.18 -21.47
CA ASN A 30 24.99 20.24 -22.50
C ASN A 30 26.38 20.10 -21.90
N GLU A 31 26.68 20.80 -20.79
CA GLU A 31 27.93 20.67 -20.07
C GLU A 31 28.10 19.23 -19.53
N TYR A 32 27.03 18.64 -19.01
CA TYR A 32 27.02 17.23 -18.60
C TYR A 32 27.38 16.30 -19.75
N ALA A 33 26.72 16.44 -20.91
CA ALA A 33 26.97 15.61 -22.09
C ALA A 33 28.43 15.78 -22.64
N HIS A 34 29.01 16.93 -22.43
CA HIS A 34 30.43 17.18 -22.77
C HIS A 34 31.39 16.47 -21.81
N ALA A 35 31.17 16.64 -20.49
CA ALA A 35 31.93 15.95 -19.44
C ALA A 35 31.89 14.42 -19.61
N LEU A 36 30.73 13.87 -19.88
CA LEU A 36 30.53 12.43 -20.07
C LEU A 36 31.42 11.81 -21.16
N LYS A 37 31.81 12.58 -22.17
CA LYS A 37 32.68 12.08 -23.26
C LYS A 37 34.14 11.95 -22.84
N GLN A 38 34.53 12.60 -21.75
CA GLN A 38 35.94 12.72 -21.29
C GLN A 38 36.20 11.90 -20.03
N ILE A 39 35.11 11.52 -19.31
CA ILE A 39 35.19 10.92 -17.99
C ILE A 39 35.86 9.54 -17.99
N GLY A 40 36.79 9.35 -17.05
CA GLY A 40 37.53 8.12 -16.79
C GLY A 40 37.44 7.65 -15.34
N ALA A 41 38.19 6.62 -15.00
CA ALA A 41 38.23 6.07 -13.66
C ALA A 41 38.79 7.08 -12.63
N GLY A 42 37.99 7.34 -11.58
CA GLY A 42 38.30 8.29 -10.51
C GLY A 42 37.73 9.69 -10.74
N ASP A 43 37.23 10.01 -11.93
CA ASP A 43 36.66 11.32 -12.23
C ASP A 43 35.30 11.55 -11.57
N VAL A 44 34.99 12.83 -11.32
CA VAL A 44 33.77 13.27 -10.66
C VAL A 44 33.02 14.29 -11.52
N ILE A 45 31.77 14.03 -11.86
CA ILE A 45 30.85 15.03 -12.40
C ILE A 45 30.05 15.61 -11.25
N ILE A 46 30.15 16.92 -11.05
CA ILE A 46 29.46 17.67 -10.00
C ILE A 46 28.30 18.45 -10.66
N LEU A 47 27.07 18.09 -10.34
CA LEU A 47 25.87 18.79 -10.83
C LEU A 47 25.62 20.04 -9.96
N ALA A 48 25.52 21.21 -10.60
CA ALA A 48 25.20 22.46 -9.91
C ALA A 48 23.82 22.40 -9.24
N ASN A 49 23.69 23.06 -8.09
CA ASN A 49 22.42 23.21 -7.38
C ASN A 49 21.33 23.80 -8.27
N GLY A 50 20.09 23.38 -8.05
CA GLY A 50 18.92 23.87 -8.75
C GLY A 50 18.11 22.78 -9.46
N GLU A 51 17.25 23.22 -10.36
CA GLU A 51 16.32 22.35 -11.10
C GLU A 51 16.97 21.82 -12.40
N TRP A 52 16.92 20.53 -12.57
CA TRP A 52 17.29 19.78 -13.78
C TRP A 52 16.04 19.14 -14.37
N ARG A 53 15.32 19.91 -15.15
CA ARG A 53 14.01 19.53 -15.71
C ARG A 53 14.17 18.70 -16.97
N ASP A 54 13.33 17.66 -17.11
CA ASP A 54 13.26 16.77 -18.28
C ASP A 54 14.64 16.20 -18.65
N PHE A 55 15.38 15.73 -17.64
CA PHE A 55 16.75 15.27 -17.78
C PHE A 55 16.86 13.74 -17.72
N GLU A 56 17.18 13.10 -18.85
CA GLU A 56 17.65 11.71 -18.86
C GLU A 56 19.15 11.69 -18.51
N LEU A 57 19.46 11.54 -17.21
CA LEU A 57 20.82 11.43 -16.71
C LEU A 57 21.35 10.03 -17.03
N VAL A 58 22.17 9.91 -18.06
CA VAL A 58 22.80 8.64 -18.46
C VAL A 58 24.27 8.68 -18.07
N ILE A 59 24.72 7.71 -17.25
CA ILE A 59 26.14 7.54 -16.89
C ILE A 59 26.61 6.15 -17.30
N THR A 60 27.76 6.08 -17.95
CA THR A 60 28.39 4.82 -18.36
C THR A 60 29.89 5.00 -18.38
N GLY A 61 30.61 3.92 -18.15
CA GLY A 61 32.08 3.92 -18.16
C GLY A 61 32.66 2.74 -17.41
N LYS A 62 33.98 2.75 -17.25
CA LYS A 62 34.73 1.75 -16.50
C LYS A 62 35.54 2.43 -15.42
N GLY A 63 34.92 2.57 -14.24
CA GLY A 63 35.66 2.92 -13.02
C GLY A 63 36.45 1.72 -12.49
N ARG A 64 37.02 1.89 -11.31
CA ARG A 64 37.67 0.84 -10.52
C ARG A 64 37.14 0.90 -9.09
N GLU A 65 37.32 -0.14 -8.33
CA GLU A 65 36.89 -0.22 -6.93
C GLU A 65 37.51 0.92 -6.09
N ASP A 66 38.78 1.19 -6.30
CA ASP A 66 39.57 2.26 -5.64
C ASP A 66 39.40 3.63 -6.30
N ALA A 67 38.79 3.70 -7.49
CA ALA A 67 38.65 4.92 -8.28
C ALA A 67 37.33 4.85 -9.11
N PRO A 68 36.13 4.91 -8.48
CA PRO A 68 34.88 4.88 -9.21
C PRO A 68 34.65 6.13 -10.04
N ILE A 69 33.90 6.03 -11.10
CA ILE A 69 33.33 7.18 -11.79
C ILE A 69 32.17 7.70 -10.93
N THR A 70 32.18 8.99 -10.56
CA THR A 70 31.22 9.54 -9.62
C THR A 70 30.36 10.62 -10.27
N VAL A 71 29.05 10.57 -10.02
CA VAL A 71 28.10 11.68 -10.24
C VAL A 71 27.56 12.12 -8.89
N ILE A 72 27.78 13.38 -8.56
CA ILE A 72 27.39 13.95 -7.27
C ILE A 72 26.72 15.32 -7.44
N SER A 73 25.78 15.65 -6.54
CA SER A 73 25.28 17.01 -6.40
C SER A 73 26.35 17.94 -5.81
N GLU A 74 26.35 19.22 -6.19
CA GLU A 74 27.17 20.27 -5.56
C GLU A 74 26.94 20.32 -4.05
N GLU A 75 25.67 20.35 -3.64
CA GLU A 75 25.23 20.16 -2.26
C GLU A 75 24.16 19.05 -2.20
N ALA A 76 24.28 18.15 -1.24
CA ALA A 76 23.33 17.07 -1.06
C ALA A 76 21.90 17.59 -0.87
N GLY A 77 20.96 17.08 -1.66
CA GLY A 77 19.56 17.49 -1.59
C GLY A 77 19.22 18.82 -2.26
N LYS A 78 20.14 19.45 -2.98
CA LYS A 78 19.91 20.72 -3.69
C LYS A 78 19.87 20.57 -5.22
N VAL A 79 20.05 19.37 -5.75
CA VAL A 79 19.89 19.06 -7.17
C VAL A 79 18.56 18.32 -7.36
N PHE A 80 17.61 18.97 -8.03
CA PHE A 80 16.27 18.49 -8.23
C PHE A 80 16.05 18.03 -9.67
N LEU A 81 15.82 16.73 -9.85
CA LEU A 81 15.40 16.18 -11.14
C LEU A 81 13.88 16.20 -11.19
N THR A 82 13.34 17.07 -12.06
CA THR A 82 11.90 17.36 -12.16
C THR A 82 11.35 17.02 -13.54
N GLY A 83 10.04 17.14 -13.75
CA GLY A 83 9.40 16.86 -15.03
C GLY A 83 9.61 15.39 -15.47
N GLN A 84 9.99 15.17 -16.72
CA GLN A 84 10.21 13.84 -17.29
C GLN A 84 11.68 13.42 -17.17
N SER A 85 12.14 13.18 -15.94
CA SER A 85 13.54 12.84 -15.65
C SER A 85 13.75 11.38 -15.29
N SER A 86 14.97 10.88 -15.52
CA SER A 86 15.40 9.51 -15.15
C SER A 86 16.91 9.39 -15.00
N LEU A 87 17.36 8.35 -14.28
CA LEU A 87 18.76 7.98 -14.16
C LEU A 87 19.01 6.58 -14.76
N ARG A 88 19.99 6.46 -15.65
CA ARG A 88 20.39 5.19 -16.26
C ARG A 88 21.89 4.97 -16.09
N ILE A 89 22.25 3.83 -15.53
CA ILE A 89 23.63 3.48 -15.18
C ILE A 89 24.06 2.25 -15.98
N GLY A 90 25.12 2.38 -16.80
CA GLY A 90 25.77 1.26 -17.48
C GLY A 90 27.24 1.16 -17.08
N GLY A 91 27.89 0.01 -17.37
CA GLY A 91 29.32 -0.16 -17.11
C GLY A 91 29.65 -0.62 -15.68
N GLU A 92 30.82 -0.23 -15.17
CA GLU A 92 31.38 -0.82 -13.96
C GLU A 92 31.91 0.27 -12.98
N HIS A 93 31.75 0.03 -11.65
CA HIS A 93 32.24 0.89 -10.58
C HIS A 93 31.84 2.36 -10.75
N ILE A 94 30.52 2.59 -10.77
CA ILE A 94 29.91 3.92 -10.88
C ILE A 94 29.22 4.24 -9.56
N LEU A 95 29.43 5.45 -9.05
CA LEU A 95 28.80 6.00 -7.85
C LEU A 95 27.89 7.17 -8.22
N VAL A 96 26.63 7.15 -7.77
CA VAL A 96 25.70 8.29 -7.90
C VAL A 96 25.17 8.65 -6.52
N THR A 97 25.19 9.95 -6.15
CA THR A 97 24.79 10.39 -4.82
C THR A 97 24.24 11.82 -4.77
N GLY A 98 23.39 12.12 -3.77
CA GLY A 98 22.95 13.46 -3.39
C GLY A 98 21.79 14.05 -4.18
N LEU A 99 21.14 13.31 -5.07
CA LEU A 99 20.08 13.76 -5.99
C LEU A 99 18.67 13.63 -5.39
N VAL A 100 17.74 14.48 -5.85
CA VAL A 100 16.32 14.44 -5.50
C VAL A 100 15.46 14.37 -6.76
N PHE A 101 14.64 13.33 -6.90
CA PHE A 101 13.58 13.22 -7.89
C PHE A 101 12.26 13.65 -7.26
N ARG A 102 11.63 14.69 -7.79
CA ARG A 102 10.33 15.21 -7.33
C ARG A 102 9.64 16.00 -8.44
N ASP A 103 8.37 16.31 -8.25
CA ASP A 103 7.59 17.16 -9.15
C ASP A 103 7.64 16.67 -10.61
N GLY A 104 7.39 15.37 -10.82
CA GLY A 104 7.46 14.77 -12.15
C GLY A 104 7.29 13.24 -12.15
N TYR A 105 7.74 12.64 -13.22
CA TYR A 105 7.71 11.19 -13.42
C TYR A 105 8.73 10.74 -14.47
N SER A 106 9.10 9.47 -14.48
CA SER A 106 9.94 8.94 -15.55
C SER A 106 9.12 8.64 -16.82
N PRO A 107 9.51 9.14 -17.99
CA PRO A 107 8.90 8.73 -19.27
C PRO A 107 9.27 7.29 -19.66
N ARG A 108 10.19 6.67 -18.91
CA ARG A 108 10.67 5.29 -19.10
C ARG A 108 9.92 4.33 -18.16
N GLY A 109 10.32 3.06 -18.21
CA GLY A 109 9.82 2.03 -17.29
C GLY A 109 10.46 2.05 -15.91
N GLU A 110 11.54 2.82 -15.71
CA GLU A 110 12.22 3.01 -14.42
C GLU A 110 12.62 4.48 -14.21
N VAL A 111 12.55 4.98 -12.96
CA VAL A 111 13.15 6.28 -12.58
C VAL A 111 14.66 6.13 -12.47
N ILE A 112 15.13 5.12 -11.73
CA ILE A 112 16.54 4.74 -11.63
C ILE A 112 16.72 3.34 -12.20
N SER A 113 17.56 3.20 -13.22
CA SER A 113 17.83 1.92 -13.88
C SER A 113 19.31 1.57 -13.83
N PHE A 114 19.65 0.42 -13.24
CA PHE A 114 21.01 -0.12 -13.19
C PHE A 114 21.36 -0.82 -14.53
N ARG A 115 20.91 -0.23 -15.62
CA ARG A 115 21.32 -0.53 -16.99
C ARG A 115 21.14 0.71 -17.88
N ARG A 116 22.04 0.95 -18.78
CA ARG A 116 21.83 1.90 -19.87
C ARG A 116 20.85 1.34 -20.89
N ASN A 117 21.00 0.07 -21.24
CA ASN A 117 20.13 -0.70 -22.13
C ASN A 117 20.30 -2.21 -21.85
N LYS A 118 19.69 -3.08 -22.65
CA LYS A 118 19.77 -4.54 -22.46
C LYS A 118 21.18 -5.13 -22.59
N GLN A 119 22.10 -4.48 -23.27
CA GLN A 119 23.48 -4.94 -23.52
C GLN A 119 24.47 -4.32 -22.51
N ASP A 120 24.12 -3.18 -21.91
CA ASP A 120 25.01 -2.42 -21.02
C ASP A 120 24.37 -2.34 -19.62
N LEU A 121 24.66 -3.36 -18.80
CA LEU A 121 24.20 -3.51 -17.44
C LEU A 121 25.22 -2.93 -16.46
N ALA A 122 24.76 -2.36 -15.35
CA ALA A 122 25.63 -1.90 -14.29
C ALA A 122 26.23 -3.08 -13.51
N ARG A 123 27.50 -2.96 -13.15
CA ARG A 123 28.22 -3.89 -12.27
C ARG A 123 29.03 -3.14 -11.23
N ASN A 124 29.01 -3.62 -9.99
CA ASN A 124 29.70 -2.96 -8.87
C ASN A 124 29.35 -1.47 -8.75
N ALA A 125 28.17 -1.08 -9.24
CA ALA A 125 27.68 0.30 -9.16
C ALA A 125 26.96 0.54 -7.83
N ARG A 126 26.98 1.78 -7.36
CA ARG A 126 26.33 2.20 -6.13
C ARG A 126 25.49 3.45 -6.35
N VAL A 127 24.24 3.41 -5.88
CA VAL A 127 23.39 4.59 -5.74
C VAL A 127 23.12 4.77 -4.25
N THR A 128 23.48 5.91 -3.72
CA THR A 128 23.39 6.19 -2.29
C THR A 128 22.94 7.63 -2.05
N GLN A 129 22.21 7.87 -0.94
CA GLN A 129 21.76 9.21 -0.55
C GLN A 129 20.97 9.93 -1.67
N VAL A 130 20.10 9.20 -2.35
CA VAL A 130 19.17 9.73 -3.35
C VAL A 130 17.76 9.70 -2.79
N VAL A 131 16.99 10.74 -3.07
CA VAL A 131 15.58 10.85 -2.70
C VAL A 131 14.70 10.66 -3.93
N ILE A 132 13.62 9.89 -3.80
CA ILE A 132 12.51 9.85 -4.75
C ILE A 132 11.24 10.15 -3.94
N ASP A 133 10.61 11.29 -4.22
CA ASP A 133 9.42 11.76 -3.51
C ASP A 133 8.29 12.05 -4.49
N GLY A 134 7.19 11.28 -4.38
CA GLY A 134 5.99 11.47 -5.19
C GLY A 134 6.18 11.38 -6.71
N PHE A 135 7.35 10.90 -7.17
CA PHE A 135 7.74 10.92 -8.59
C PHE A 135 7.05 9.80 -9.38
N SER A 136 5.72 9.88 -9.45
CA SER A 136 4.82 8.85 -9.98
C SER A 136 4.18 9.27 -11.30
N LYS A 137 3.88 8.27 -12.17
CA LYS A 137 3.18 8.52 -13.43
C LYS A 137 1.77 9.07 -13.21
N PRO A 138 1.28 9.96 -14.10
CA PRO A 138 -0.02 10.61 -13.93
C PRO A 138 -1.21 9.64 -13.89
N ASP A 139 -1.14 8.50 -14.58
CA ASP A 139 -2.15 7.46 -14.50
C ASP A 139 -1.80 6.46 -13.40
N ARG A 140 -2.69 6.31 -12.41
CA ARG A 140 -2.59 5.35 -11.30
C ARG A 140 -2.26 3.94 -11.77
N TYR A 141 -2.82 3.50 -12.88
CA TYR A 141 -2.66 2.14 -13.39
C TYR A 141 -1.60 2.00 -14.47
N GLU A 142 -0.92 3.09 -14.86
CA GLU A 142 0.27 3.00 -15.72
C GLU A 142 1.47 2.53 -14.88
N SER A 143 2.05 1.40 -15.28
CA SER A 143 3.09 0.74 -14.50
C SER A 143 4.48 1.27 -14.79
N ASP A 144 5.25 1.54 -13.74
CA ASP A 144 6.71 1.70 -13.79
C ASP A 144 7.37 1.15 -12.51
N TYR A 145 8.69 1.12 -12.48
CA TYR A 145 9.46 0.91 -11.25
C TYR A 145 10.18 2.22 -10.89
N TRP A 146 10.23 2.56 -9.60
CA TRP A 146 11.13 3.64 -9.22
C TRP A 146 12.58 3.21 -9.33
N VAL A 147 12.90 1.98 -8.94
CA VAL A 147 14.27 1.46 -9.07
C VAL A 147 14.24 0.09 -9.73
N GLY A 148 14.98 -0.06 -10.84
CA GLY A 148 15.23 -1.33 -11.50
C GLY A 148 16.69 -1.74 -11.38
N ILE A 149 17.00 -2.79 -10.59
CA ILE A 149 18.37 -3.28 -10.41
C ILE A 149 18.62 -4.44 -11.36
N TYR A 150 19.61 -4.27 -12.24
CA TYR A 150 20.09 -5.24 -13.21
C TYR A 150 21.58 -5.47 -13.02
N GLY A 151 22.17 -6.45 -13.71
CA GLY A 151 23.61 -6.72 -13.63
C GLY A 151 23.99 -7.48 -12.37
N ARG A 152 25.16 -7.16 -11.80
CA ARG A 152 25.71 -7.90 -10.63
C ARG A 152 26.42 -6.99 -9.64
N ASN A 153 26.41 -7.38 -8.37
CA ASN A 153 27.15 -6.75 -7.27
C ASN A 153 26.88 -5.25 -7.10
N ASN A 154 25.67 -4.80 -7.49
CA ASN A 154 25.30 -3.41 -7.28
C ASN A 154 24.78 -3.18 -5.87
N ARG A 155 24.96 -1.98 -5.37
CA ARG A 155 24.48 -1.56 -4.05
C ARG A 155 23.53 -0.38 -4.17
N PHE A 156 22.41 -0.47 -3.46
CA PHE A 156 21.44 0.60 -3.30
C PHE A 156 21.24 0.84 -1.81
N ASP A 157 21.81 1.92 -1.29
CA ASP A 157 21.85 2.13 0.16
C ASP A 157 21.62 3.58 0.57
N ARG A 158 21.10 3.77 1.78
CA ARG A 158 20.83 5.08 2.39
C ARG A 158 19.98 6.00 1.51
N ASN A 159 19.13 5.44 0.68
CA ASN A 159 18.21 6.20 -0.15
C ASN A 159 16.86 6.38 0.57
N HIS A 160 16.10 7.40 0.15
CA HIS A 160 14.83 7.77 0.73
C HIS A 160 13.76 7.75 -0.36
N LEU A 161 12.82 6.81 -0.27
CA LEU A 161 11.76 6.59 -1.26
C LEU A 161 10.41 6.73 -0.57
N VAL A 162 9.58 7.69 -1.01
CA VAL A 162 8.31 8.02 -0.35
C VAL A 162 7.24 8.46 -1.35
N GLY A 163 5.99 8.03 -1.14
CA GLY A 163 4.85 8.54 -1.90
C GLY A 163 4.68 7.96 -3.30
N LYS A 164 5.07 6.69 -3.54
CA LYS A 164 4.73 6.04 -4.81
C LYS A 164 3.24 5.71 -4.86
N THR A 165 2.53 6.30 -5.81
CA THR A 165 1.07 6.18 -5.93
C THR A 165 0.63 5.34 -7.15
N ASN A 166 1.45 5.28 -8.21
CA ASN A 166 1.09 4.52 -9.40
C ASN A 166 1.50 3.04 -9.31
N LYS A 167 0.90 2.23 -10.18
CA LYS A 167 1.18 0.80 -10.35
C LYS A 167 2.64 0.52 -10.64
N GLY A 168 3.09 -0.67 -10.22
CA GLY A 168 4.48 -1.14 -10.36
C GLY A 168 5.26 -1.04 -9.06
N VAL A 169 6.21 -1.94 -8.91
CA VAL A 169 7.02 -2.12 -7.69
C VAL A 169 7.89 -0.89 -7.42
N THR A 170 8.06 -0.50 -6.16
CA THR A 170 8.97 0.61 -5.85
C THR A 170 10.41 0.25 -6.21
N LEU A 171 10.91 -0.92 -5.76
CA LEU A 171 12.23 -1.41 -6.14
C LEU A 171 12.15 -2.86 -6.67
N ALA A 172 12.60 -3.08 -7.90
CA ALA A 172 12.61 -4.40 -8.53
C ALA A 172 14.03 -4.87 -8.84
N VAL A 173 14.42 -6.06 -8.34
CA VAL A 173 15.62 -6.78 -8.78
C VAL A 173 15.24 -7.69 -9.93
N ARG A 174 15.94 -7.58 -11.05
CA ARG A 174 15.58 -8.23 -12.31
C ARG A 174 16.54 -9.39 -12.65
N LEU A 175 15.95 -10.54 -13.00
CA LEU A 175 16.69 -11.77 -13.40
C LEU A 175 16.42 -12.16 -14.85
N ASP A 176 15.77 -11.30 -15.64
CA ASP A 176 15.36 -11.54 -17.00
C ASP A 176 16.52 -11.73 -18.00
N GLN A 177 17.72 -11.32 -17.60
CA GLN A 177 18.93 -11.51 -18.41
C GLN A 177 19.92 -12.43 -17.70
N LYS A 178 20.67 -13.22 -18.47
CA LYS A 178 21.69 -14.12 -17.93
C LYS A 178 22.74 -13.38 -17.06
N GLY A 179 23.10 -12.15 -17.46
CA GLY A 179 24.02 -11.29 -16.73
C GLY A 179 23.46 -10.69 -15.43
N SER A 180 22.19 -10.90 -15.12
CA SER A 180 21.51 -10.44 -13.89
C SER A 180 21.08 -11.59 -12.97
N ARG A 181 21.55 -12.80 -13.18
CA ARG A 181 21.32 -13.97 -12.30
C ARG A 181 22.53 -14.18 -11.42
N GLU A 182 22.32 -14.80 -10.24
CA GLU A 182 23.40 -14.92 -9.23
C GLU A 182 24.04 -13.54 -9.00
N ASN A 183 23.18 -12.57 -8.80
CA ASN A 183 23.53 -11.17 -8.96
C ASN A 183 24.20 -10.57 -7.72
N GLY A 184 23.97 -11.13 -6.51
CA GLY A 184 24.64 -10.70 -5.28
C GLY A 184 24.48 -9.22 -4.95
N HIS A 185 23.32 -8.62 -5.27
CA HIS A 185 23.05 -7.22 -4.95
C HIS A 185 22.92 -6.98 -3.46
N ARG A 186 23.18 -5.74 -3.03
CA ARG A 186 22.96 -5.31 -1.67
C ARG A 186 22.02 -4.11 -1.62
N ILE A 187 20.96 -4.21 -0.83
CA ILE A 187 19.94 -3.19 -0.61
C ILE A 187 19.89 -2.94 0.90
N ASP A 188 20.51 -1.85 1.37
CA ASP A 188 20.70 -1.66 2.79
C ASP A 188 20.54 -0.22 3.28
N HIS A 189 20.08 -0.06 4.53
CA HIS A 189 19.89 1.23 5.19
C HIS A 189 19.01 2.22 4.41
N ASN A 190 18.10 1.74 3.56
CA ASN A 190 17.16 2.60 2.86
C ASN A 190 15.92 2.85 3.74
N TYR A 191 15.32 4.02 3.56
CA TYR A 191 14.00 4.33 4.04
C TYR A 191 13.00 4.16 2.90
N PHE A 192 12.16 3.13 2.99
CA PHE A 192 10.96 2.98 2.18
C PHE A 192 9.82 3.55 3.00
N GLY A 193 9.43 4.78 2.68
CA GLY A 193 8.40 5.52 3.40
C GLY A 193 6.99 5.19 2.94
N PRO A 194 6.01 5.97 3.35
CA PRO A 194 4.62 5.67 3.05
C PRO A 194 4.37 5.44 1.56
N ARG A 195 3.73 4.31 1.29
CA ARG A 195 3.14 3.97 0.02
C ARG A 195 1.65 3.70 0.26
N PRO A 196 0.74 4.55 -0.21
CA PRO A 196 -0.69 4.35 0.00
C PRO A 196 -1.19 3.10 -0.74
N VAL A 197 -2.38 2.67 -0.39
CA VAL A 197 -3.08 1.57 -1.06
C VAL A 197 -3.20 1.88 -2.56
N LEU A 198 -2.81 0.93 -3.41
CA LEU A 198 -2.96 1.07 -4.85
C LEU A 198 -4.39 0.79 -5.33
N GLY A 199 -5.11 -0.09 -4.63
CA GLY A 199 -6.40 -0.61 -5.07
C GLY A 199 -6.31 -1.49 -6.32
N SER A 200 -5.16 -2.15 -6.53
CA SER A 200 -4.89 -3.06 -7.64
C SER A 200 -3.65 -3.89 -7.34
N ASN A 201 -3.44 -5.00 -8.04
CA ASN A 201 -2.18 -5.73 -8.06
C ASN A 201 -1.03 -4.87 -8.64
N GLY A 202 0.18 -5.02 -8.13
CA GLY A 202 1.40 -4.30 -8.53
C GLY A 202 1.79 -3.18 -7.57
N GLY A 203 1.34 -3.27 -6.32
CA GLY A 203 1.64 -2.35 -5.22
C GLY A 203 2.82 -2.77 -4.34
N GLU A 204 3.57 -3.81 -4.66
CA GLU A 204 4.70 -4.27 -3.84
C GLU A 204 5.76 -3.17 -3.66
N THR A 205 6.35 -3.09 -2.47
CA THR A 205 7.46 -2.16 -2.24
C THR A 205 8.77 -2.71 -2.79
N LEU A 206 9.07 -3.99 -2.54
CA LEU A 206 10.28 -4.62 -3.06
C LEU A 206 9.96 -5.97 -3.71
N ARG A 207 10.47 -6.20 -4.91
CA ARG A 207 10.33 -7.50 -5.58
C ARG A 207 11.67 -8.00 -6.13
N ILE A 208 12.02 -9.24 -5.82
CA ILE A 208 13.25 -9.89 -6.30
C ILE A 208 12.88 -10.99 -7.28
N GLY A 209 13.09 -10.76 -8.56
CA GLY A 209 12.72 -11.68 -9.64
C GLY A 209 11.26 -11.59 -10.08
N THR A 210 10.84 -12.59 -10.84
CA THR A 210 9.45 -12.80 -11.26
C THR A 210 9.18 -14.30 -11.35
N SER A 211 7.92 -14.73 -11.37
CA SER A 211 7.55 -16.16 -11.43
C SER A 211 8.27 -16.93 -12.56
N LYS A 212 8.47 -16.29 -13.72
CA LYS A 212 9.19 -16.91 -14.86
C LYS A 212 10.64 -17.31 -14.53
N TYR A 213 11.27 -16.62 -13.58
CA TYR A 213 12.67 -16.81 -13.21
C TYR A 213 12.85 -17.37 -11.80
N SER A 214 11.79 -17.91 -11.21
CA SER A 214 11.76 -18.43 -9.84
C SER A 214 12.76 -19.56 -9.56
N MET A 215 13.11 -20.33 -10.61
CA MET A 215 14.09 -21.42 -10.51
C MET A 215 15.55 -20.94 -10.50
N PHE A 216 15.80 -19.64 -10.60
CA PHE A 216 17.14 -19.07 -10.56
C PHE A 216 17.44 -18.44 -9.19
N THR A 217 18.70 -18.51 -8.80
CA THR A 217 19.23 -17.83 -7.63
C THR A 217 19.51 -16.36 -7.95
N SER A 218 19.07 -15.46 -7.05
CA SER A 218 19.48 -14.07 -7.02
C SER A 218 20.67 -13.87 -6.08
N GLY A 219 20.55 -14.33 -4.83
CA GLY A 219 21.54 -14.10 -3.79
C GLY A 219 21.59 -12.64 -3.33
N THR A 220 20.50 -11.91 -3.49
CA THR A 220 20.40 -10.51 -3.03
C THR A 220 20.31 -10.45 -1.51
N LEU A 221 21.08 -9.53 -0.92
CA LEU A 221 21.03 -9.19 0.51
C LEU A 221 20.20 -7.92 0.70
N VAL A 222 19.11 -8.03 1.49
CA VAL A 222 18.24 -6.93 1.90
C VAL A 222 18.38 -6.78 3.41
N GLU A 223 19.10 -5.74 3.87
CA GLU A 223 19.41 -5.66 5.30
C GLU A 223 19.31 -4.23 5.86
N ASN A 224 18.89 -4.14 7.13
CA ASN A 224 18.85 -2.89 7.89
C ASN A 224 18.08 -1.76 7.17
N ASN A 225 17.02 -2.09 6.41
CA ASN A 225 16.11 -1.11 5.83
C ASN A 225 14.92 -0.88 6.76
N VAL A 226 14.26 0.26 6.64
CA VAL A 226 12.96 0.51 7.24
C VAL A 226 11.89 0.54 6.13
N PHE A 227 10.83 -0.24 6.34
CA PHE A 227 9.60 -0.24 5.56
C PHE A 227 8.51 0.39 6.43
N ASP A 228 8.23 1.68 6.26
CA ASP A 228 7.27 2.45 7.06
C ASP A 228 5.99 2.70 6.27
N ARG A 229 4.85 2.16 6.75
CA ARG A 229 3.54 2.35 6.10
C ARG A 229 3.55 1.99 4.60
N CYS A 230 4.19 0.89 4.26
CA CYS A 230 4.21 0.35 2.91
C CYS A 230 2.93 -0.45 2.66
N ASP A 231 1.83 0.22 2.31
CA ASP A 231 0.47 -0.33 2.28
C ASP A 231 -0.05 -0.63 0.86
N GLY A 232 0.82 -0.59 -0.14
CA GLY A 232 0.42 -0.67 -1.55
C GLY A 232 -0.38 -1.92 -1.93
N GLU A 233 0.00 -3.09 -1.40
CA GLU A 233 -0.71 -4.37 -1.55
C GLU A 233 -0.32 -5.37 -0.45
N VAL A 234 -0.85 -6.61 -0.52
CA VAL A 234 -0.62 -7.65 0.49
C VAL A 234 0.84 -8.15 0.57
N GLU A 235 1.68 -7.87 -0.40
CA GLU A 235 3.11 -8.23 -0.41
C GLU A 235 3.98 -6.96 -0.29
N ILE A 236 4.45 -6.62 0.93
CA ILE A 236 5.44 -5.55 1.12
C ILE A 236 6.71 -5.92 0.36
N ILE A 237 7.18 -7.17 0.60
CA ILE A 237 8.28 -7.77 -0.14
C ILE A 237 7.79 -9.04 -0.82
N SER A 238 8.00 -9.14 -2.14
CA SER A 238 7.73 -10.33 -2.92
C SER A 238 9.03 -10.97 -3.42
N SER A 239 9.52 -11.99 -2.70
CA SER A 239 10.69 -12.76 -3.13
C SER A 239 10.25 -13.80 -4.15
N LYS A 240 10.69 -13.62 -5.42
CA LYS A 240 10.35 -14.51 -6.55
C LYS A 240 11.62 -15.13 -7.17
N SER A 241 12.61 -15.47 -6.33
CA SER A 241 13.87 -16.16 -6.70
C SER A 241 14.54 -16.75 -5.47
N GLY A 242 15.52 -17.64 -5.66
CA GLY A 242 16.18 -18.31 -4.56
C GLY A 242 17.40 -17.61 -3.98
N GLY A 243 17.82 -18.07 -2.79
CA GLY A 243 19.07 -17.70 -2.15
C GLY A 243 19.15 -16.28 -1.59
N ASN A 244 18.03 -15.57 -1.45
CA ASN A 244 18.01 -14.22 -0.90
C ASN A 244 18.12 -14.22 0.62
N ILE A 245 18.66 -13.13 1.17
CA ILE A 245 18.81 -12.92 2.62
C ILE A 245 18.07 -11.63 2.98
N PHE A 246 17.13 -11.74 3.90
CA PHE A 246 16.40 -10.63 4.52
C PHE A 246 16.78 -10.57 5.99
N ARG A 247 17.57 -9.55 6.38
CA ARG A 247 18.18 -9.49 7.72
C ARG A 247 18.04 -8.12 8.35
N GLY A 248 17.67 -8.05 9.64
CA GLY A 248 17.72 -6.81 10.42
C GLY A 248 16.83 -5.67 9.91
N ASN A 249 15.85 -5.94 9.05
CA ASN A 249 14.94 -4.91 8.56
C ASN A 249 13.84 -4.63 9.59
N LEU A 250 13.36 -3.39 9.62
CA LEU A 250 12.21 -2.97 10.41
C LEU A 250 11.01 -2.72 9.49
N PHE A 251 9.90 -3.42 9.78
CA PHE A 251 8.59 -3.18 9.17
C PHE A 251 7.72 -2.44 10.18
N LEU A 252 7.41 -1.17 9.90
CA LEU A 252 6.72 -0.29 10.82
C LEU A 252 5.34 0.06 10.27
N ARG A 253 4.27 -0.39 10.95
CA ARG A 253 2.87 -0.10 10.59
C ARG A 253 2.55 -0.35 9.12
N SER A 254 3.22 -1.32 8.50
CA SER A 254 3.04 -1.68 7.09
C SER A 254 2.03 -2.82 6.96
N ARG A 255 1.05 -2.67 6.08
CA ARG A 255 0.06 -3.71 5.76
C ARG A 255 0.68 -4.76 4.83
N GLY A 256 0.35 -6.02 5.02
CA GLY A 256 0.89 -7.11 4.22
C GLY A 256 2.12 -7.78 4.83
N THR A 257 2.85 -8.53 4.03
CA THR A 257 3.88 -9.48 4.48
C THR A 257 5.19 -9.38 3.71
N LEU A 258 6.28 -9.87 4.34
CA LEU A 258 7.43 -10.39 3.61
C LEU A 258 7.06 -11.78 3.10
N THR A 259 6.89 -11.92 1.79
CA THR A 259 6.42 -13.15 1.16
C THR A 259 7.55 -13.87 0.41
N LEU A 260 7.82 -15.11 0.79
CA LEU A 260 8.72 -16.01 0.07
C LEU A 260 7.93 -16.66 -1.08
N ARG A 261 7.53 -15.83 -2.07
CA ARG A 261 6.53 -16.16 -3.08
C ARG A 261 6.96 -17.25 -4.06
N HIS A 262 8.23 -17.22 -4.45
CA HIS A 262 8.87 -18.24 -5.30
C HIS A 262 10.35 -18.33 -4.97
N GLY A 263 10.97 -19.46 -5.36
CA GLY A 263 12.39 -19.74 -5.17
C GLY A 263 12.71 -20.32 -3.80
N ASP A 264 13.77 -21.09 -3.75
CA ASP A 264 14.15 -21.90 -2.62
C ASP A 264 15.33 -21.29 -1.85
N ASN A 265 15.62 -21.83 -0.66
CA ASN A 265 16.82 -21.50 0.14
C ASN A 265 16.93 -20.00 0.51
N ASN A 266 15.81 -19.30 0.76
CA ASN A 266 15.87 -17.96 1.28
C ASN A 266 16.04 -17.97 2.82
N LEU A 267 16.72 -16.95 3.34
CA LEU A 267 16.94 -16.73 4.76
C LEU A 267 16.26 -15.45 5.22
N VAL A 268 15.36 -15.56 6.21
CA VAL A 268 14.69 -14.42 6.86
C VAL A 268 15.08 -14.43 8.32
N GLU A 269 15.98 -13.54 8.72
CA GLU A 269 16.50 -13.56 10.08
C GLU A 269 16.61 -12.19 10.73
N ARG A 270 16.35 -12.15 12.04
CA ARG A 270 16.58 -10.95 12.87
C ARG A 270 15.84 -9.70 12.37
N ASN A 271 14.72 -9.84 11.64
CA ASN A 271 13.87 -8.73 11.26
C ASN A 271 12.88 -8.41 12.39
N VAL A 272 12.44 -7.16 12.43
CA VAL A 272 11.49 -6.67 13.41
C VAL A 272 10.23 -6.14 12.69
N PHE A 273 9.06 -6.61 13.12
CA PHE A 273 7.76 -6.18 12.60
C PHE A 273 6.97 -5.55 13.73
N MET A 274 6.68 -4.25 13.62
CA MET A 274 5.95 -3.45 14.61
C MET A 274 4.64 -2.97 13.99
N GLY A 275 3.55 -3.71 14.23
CA GLY A 275 2.22 -3.41 13.68
C GLY A 275 1.49 -2.30 14.42
N HIS A 276 1.80 -2.09 15.70
CA HIS A 276 1.12 -1.12 16.59
C HIS A 276 -0.41 -1.25 16.59
N GLY A 277 -0.94 -2.45 16.37
CA GLY A 277 -2.38 -2.69 16.33
C GLY A 277 -3.08 -2.23 15.04
N LYS A 278 -2.33 -1.79 14.03
CA LYS A 278 -2.91 -1.40 12.73
C LYS A 278 -3.46 -2.64 12.01
N ASP A 279 -4.67 -2.53 11.50
CA ASP A 279 -5.32 -3.61 10.76
C ASP A 279 -4.52 -4.05 9.53
N TYR A 280 -4.59 -5.36 9.21
CA TYR A 280 -3.93 -6.01 8.07
C TYR A 280 -2.39 -5.98 8.08
N THR A 281 -1.74 -5.50 9.16
CA THR A 281 -0.30 -5.66 9.34
C THR A 281 0.03 -7.14 9.49
N GLY A 282 0.94 -7.63 8.67
CA GLY A 282 1.37 -9.02 8.64
C GLY A 282 2.87 -9.18 8.90
N GLY A 283 3.31 -10.43 8.95
CA GLY A 283 4.71 -10.75 9.17
C GLY A 283 5.32 -11.50 7.99
N ILE A 284 5.51 -12.82 8.12
CA ILE A 284 6.23 -13.62 7.14
C ILE A 284 5.30 -14.69 6.55
N ARG A 285 5.25 -14.77 5.20
CA ARG A 285 4.52 -15.80 4.47
C ARG A 285 5.50 -16.80 3.83
N VAL A 286 5.43 -18.05 4.28
CA VAL A 286 6.35 -19.14 3.92
C VAL A 286 5.73 -20.00 2.82
N ILE A 287 6.41 -20.07 1.69
CA ILE A 287 6.09 -20.89 0.51
C ILE A 287 7.40 -21.44 -0.03
N ASN A 288 7.35 -22.51 -0.85
CA ASN A 288 8.51 -23.15 -1.47
C ASN A 288 9.41 -23.93 -0.49
N GLN A 289 10.61 -24.29 -0.93
CA GLN A 289 11.42 -25.30 -0.27
C GLN A 289 12.64 -24.71 0.43
N TYR A 290 13.04 -25.35 1.53
CA TYR A 290 14.27 -25.06 2.27
C TYR A 290 14.38 -23.61 2.76
N GLN A 291 13.26 -22.99 3.09
CA GLN A 291 13.24 -21.65 3.68
C GLN A 291 13.71 -21.70 5.13
N THR A 292 14.50 -20.71 5.55
CA THR A 292 14.88 -20.55 6.96
C THR A 292 14.34 -19.23 7.48
N VAL A 293 13.52 -19.30 8.54
CA VAL A 293 12.91 -18.14 9.22
C VAL A 293 13.29 -18.18 10.67
N ARG A 294 14.23 -17.34 11.11
CA ARG A 294 14.78 -17.44 12.47
C ARG A 294 15.08 -16.13 13.15
N GLY A 295 14.90 -16.10 14.46
CA GLY A 295 15.29 -14.97 15.29
C GLY A 295 14.56 -13.67 14.97
N ASN A 296 13.40 -13.72 14.30
CA ASN A 296 12.61 -12.55 13.99
C ASN A 296 11.68 -12.17 15.16
N TYR A 297 11.37 -10.90 15.27
CA TYR A 297 10.45 -10.36 16.27
C TYR A 297 9.24 -9.70 15.60
N MET A 298 8.05 -10.04 16.06
CA MET A 298 6.77 -9.55 15.52
C MET A 298 5.88 -9.13 16.67
N GLU A 299 5.43 -7.85 16.68
CA GLU A 299 4.60 -7.30 17.75
C GLU A 299 3.43 -6.48 17.19
N GLY A 300 2.24 -6.70 17.76
CA GLY A 300 1.08 -5.87 17.47
C GLY A 300 0.50 -6.03 16.08
N LEU A 301 0.70 -7.19 15.42
CA LEU A 301 0.21 -7.46 14.08
C LEU A 301 -1.27 -7.86 14.11
N ARG A 302 -2.07 -7.34 13.15
CA ARG A 302 -3.53 -7.54 13.11
C ARG A 302 -4.03 -8.22 11.84
N GLY A 303 -3.13 -8.69 10.97
CA GLY A 303 -3.49 -9.46 9.78
C GLY A 303 -3.94 -10.89 10.09
N SER A 304 -4.63 -11.51 9.15
CA SER A 304 -5.09 -12.90 9.16
C SER A 304 -4.99 -13.51 7.76
N GLY A 305 -5.21 -14.81 7.62
CA GLY A 305 -5.06 -15.51 6.35
C GLY A 305 -3.66 -15.29 5.75
N PHE A 306 -3.58 -14.82 4.53
CA PHE A 306 -2.31 -14.51 3.86
C PHE A 306 -1.47 -13.44 4.55
N SER A 307 -2.11 -12.56 5.32
CA SER A 307 -1.46 -11.49 6.08
C SER A 307 -1.25 -11.82 7.56
N SER A 308 -1.33 -13.07 7.98
CA SER A 308 -1.02 -13.49 9.35
C SER A 308 0.39 -13.06 9.77
N ALA A 309 0.64 -12.95 11.08
CA ALA A 309 1.98 -12.69 11.61
C ALA A 309 2.99 -13.73 11.11
N LEU A 310 2.54 -14.97 11.01
CA LEU A 310 3.24 -16.03 10.27
C LEU A 310 2.21 -16.87 9.53
N ALA A 311 2.39 -17.05 8.22
CA ALA A 311 1.55 -17.91 7.39
C ALA A 311 2.40 -18.99 6.74
N VAL A 312 2.17 -20.26 7.07
CA VAL A 312 2.76 -21.42 6.40
C VAL A 312 1.71 -21.94 5.40
N MET A 313 2.04 -21.85 4.11
CA MET A 313 1.08 -22.05 3.04
C MET A 313 0.98 -23.53 2.62
N ASN A 314 -0.22 -23.91 2.16
CA ASN A 314 -0.35 -25.08 1.31
C ASN A 314 0.14 -24.79 -0.10
N GLY A 315 0.64 -25.82 -0.78
CA GLY A 315 1.10 -25.75 -2.16
C GLY A 315 0.15 -26.43 -3.12
N VAL A 316 0.35 -26.21 -4.42
CA VAL A 316 -0.31 -26.92 -5.53
C VAL A 316 0.50 -28.16 -5.84
N PRO A 317 -0.07 -29.38 -5.89
CA PRO A 317 0.63 -30.58 -6.33
C PRO A 317 1.24 -30.41 -7.73
N ASN A 318 2.52 -30.75 -7.92
CA ASN A 318 3.24 -30.54 -9.18
C ASN A 318 3.14 -29.11 -9.73
N SER A 319 3.28 -28.15 -8.87
CA SER A 319 3.02 -26.73 -9.09
C SER A 319 3.69 -26.18 -10.35
N PRO A 320 2.95 -25.50 -11.25
CA PRO A 320 3.56 -24.64 -12.26
C PRO A 320 4.36 -23.50 -11.61
N VAL A 321 5.36 -22.94 -12.33
CA VAL A 321 6.25 -21.89 -11.79
C VAL A 321 5.54 -20.61 -11.31
N ASN A 322 4.33 -20.37 -11.74
CA ASN A 322 3.55 -19.18 -11.34
C ASN A 322 2.53 -19.45 -10.23
N ARG A 323 2.45 -20.70 -9.72
CA ARG A 323 1.55 -21.08 -8.61
C ARG A 323 2.33 -21.25 -7.30
N TYR A 324 1.74 -21.88 -6.31
CA TYR A 324 2.32 -22.07 -4.98
C TYR A 324 3.04 -23.43 -4.93
N VAL A 325 4.37 -23.42 -4.80
CA VAL A 325 5.13 -24.66 -4.61
C VAL A 325 4.99 -25.12 -3.16
N GLN A 326 4.86 -26.43 -2.96
CA GLN A 326 4.75 -27.06 -1.63
C GLN A 326 5.90 -26.62 -0.70
N VAL A 327 5.57 -26.29 0.52
CA VAL A 327 6.55 -26.07 1.59
C VAL A 327 7.22 -27.38 1.94
N ARG A 328 8.54 -27.45 1.79
CA ARG A 328 9.36 -28.61 2.12
C ARG A 328 10.65 -28.19 2.79
N GLY A 329 11.04 -28.88 3.88
CA GLY A 329 12.30 -28.65 4.57
C GLY A 329 12.45 -27.23 5.15
N ALA A 330 11.34 -26.57 5.44
CA ALA A 330 11.35 -25.25 6.06
C ALA A 330 11.78 -25.35 7.52
N ARG A 331 12.62 -24.40 7.96
CA ARG A 331 13.06 -24.25 9.35
C ARG A 331 12.56 -22.93 9.90
N ILE A 332 11.66 -22.99 10.86
CA ILE A 332 11.04 -21.82 11.51
C ILE A 332 11.39 -21.89 12.99
N GLU A 333 12.38 -21.13 13.40
CA GLU A 333 13.01 -21.31 14.71
C GLU A 333 13.33 -20.00 15.44
N ASN A 334 13.17 -19.98 16.77
CA ASN A 334 13.53 -18.83 17.61
C ASN A 334 12.89 -17.50 17.18
N ASN A 335 11.64 -17.50 16.71
CA ASN A 335 10.92 -16.28 16.44
C ASN A 335 10.03 -15.89 17.63
N SER A 336 9.90 -14.59 17.92
CA SER A 336 8.92 -14.07 18.88
C SER A 336 7.75 -13.45 18.13
N ILE A 337 6.53 -13.92 18.41
CA ILE A 337 5.29 -13.37 17.88
C ILE A 337 4.42 -13.02 19.07
N VAL A 338 4.30 -11.71 19.35
CA VAL A 338 3.65 -11.22 20.57
C VAL A 338 2.55 -10.21 20.25
N ASP A 339 1.52 -10.15 21.07
CA ASP A 339 0.36 -9.26 20.88
C ASP A 339 -0.17 -9.27 19.44
N SER A 340 -0.18 -10.43 18.78
CA SER A 340 -0.54 -10.56 17.37
C SER A 340 -1.80 -11.39 17.20
N ARG A 341 -2.57 -11.10 16.12
CA ARG A 341 -3.89 -11.73 15.92
C ARG A 341 -3.79 -13.19 15.52
N ARG A 342 -2.93 -13.54 14.54
CA ARG A 342 -3.00 -14.86 13.92
C ARG A 342 -1.64 -15.40 13.49
N ILE A 343 -1.43 -16.67 13.76
CA ILE A 343 -0.48 -17.58 13.09
C ILE A 343 -1.32 -18.63 12.35
N GLY A 344 -1.01 -18.90 11.09
CA GLY A 344 -1.76 -19.87 10.29
C GLY A 344 -0.88 -20.94 9.68
N PHE A 345 -1.34 -22.18 9.76
CA PHE A 345 -0.73 -23.36 9.14
C PHE A 345 -1.69 -23.97 8.12
N GLY A 346 -1.19 -24.33 6.94
CA GLY A 346 -2.01 -24.83 5.83
C GLY A 346 -2.82 -23.74 5.16
N ILE A 347 -2.41 -22.48 5.32
CA ILE A 347 -3.15 -21.32 4.81
C ILE A 347 -3.34 -21.43 3.30
N GLY A 348 -4.56 -21.15 2.86
CA GLY A 348 -4.95 -21.21 1.48
C GLY A 348 -5.27 -22.63 0.99
N SER A 349 -5.45 -23.60 1.89
CA SER A 349 -5.96 -24.93 1.55
C SER A 349 -7.27 -24.84 0.79
N ASP A 350 -7.31 -25.46 -0.37
CA ASP A 350 -8.48 -25.64 -1.24
C ASP A 350 -8.24 -26.83 -2.17
N ASP A 351 -9.17 -27.09 -3.09
CA ASP A 351 -9.08 -28.21 -4.04
C ASP A 351 -7.81 -28.15 -4.92
N GLU A 352 -7.25 -26.97 -5.20
CA GLU A 352 -6.02 -26.77 -5.97
C GLU A 352 -4.77 -26.79 -5.06
N ARG A 353 -4.83 -26.10 -3.94
CA ARG A 353 -3.71 -25.96 -2.98
C ARG A 353 -3.80 -27.04 -1.89
N SER A 354 -3.68 -28.30 -2.29
CA SER A 354 -3.85 -29.48 -1.42
C SER A 354 -2.52 -30.13 -0.98
N ALA A 355 -1.35 -29.60 -1.39
CA ALA A 355 -0.05 -30.12 -0.95
C ALA A 355 0.35 -29.48 0.38
N THR A 356 0.18 -30.22 1.47
CA THR A 356 0.51 -29.80 2.83
C THR A 356 2.03 -29.71 3.04
N PRO A 357 2.53 -28.90 4.01
CA PRO A 357 3.95 -28.81 4.36
C PRO A 357 4.54 -30.17 4.76
N VAL A 358 5.78 -30.46 4.31
CA VAL A 358 6.50 -31.71 4.62
C VAL A 358 7.93 -31.46 5.03
N ASP A 359 8.54 -32.43 5.75
CA ASP A 359 9.95 -32.43 6.14
C ASP A 359 10.40 -31.14 6.84
N SER A 360 9.50 -30.44 7.53
CA SER A 360 9.71 -29.10 8.07
C SER A 360 9.75 -29.08 9.59
N THR A 361 10.34 -28.03 10.18
CA THR A 361 10.45 -27.85 11.64
C THR A 361 9.92 -26.51 12.09
N PHE A 362 9.25 -26.51 13.24
CA PHE A 362 8.80 -25.32 13.96
C PHE A 362 9.25 -25.42 15.40
N SER A 363 10.33 -24.70 15.78
CA SER A 363 10.97 -24.93 17.07
C SER A 363 11.37 -23.65 17.81
N ASP A 364 11.33 -23.73 19.12
CA ASP A 364 11.84 -22.70 20.04
C ASP A 364 11.25 -21.30 19.80
N ASN A 365 10.02 -21.22 19.29
CA ASN A 365 9.33 -19.96 19.05
C ASN A 365 8.54 -19.52 20.30
N LEU A 366 8.56 -18.22 20.60
CA LEU A 366 7.77 -17.57 21.64
C LEU A 366 6.49 -16.99 21.04
N LEU A 367 5.34 -17.44 21.52
CA LEU A 367 4.04 -17.17 20.90
C LEU A 367 3.09 -16.57 21.94
N SER A 368 2.54 -15.38 21.67
CA SER A 368 1.58 -14.71 22.55
C SER A 368 0.58 -13.93 21.71
N GLY A 369 -0.62 -14.46 21.56
CA GLY A 369 -1.72 -13.87 20.79
C GLY A 369 -2.57 -12.90 21.61
N LEU A 370 -3.70 -12.50 21.03
CA LEU A 370 -4.72 -11.69 21.68
C LEU A 370 -5.57 -12.54 22.64
N ALA A 371 -5.96 -11.96 23.75
CA ALA A 371 -6.81 -12.66 24.74
C ALA A 371 -8.17 -13.00 24.15
N GLY A 372 -8.60 -14.26 24.32
CA GLY A 372 -9.92 -14.71 23.90
C GLY A 372 -10.09 -14.96 22.40
N GLU A 373 -9.06 -14.73 21.58
CA GLU A 373 -9.08 -15.02 20.14
C GLU A 373 -8.39 -16.35 19.80
N SER A 374 -8.81 -17.01 18.70
CA SER A 374 -8.08 -18.14 18.12
C SER A 374 -6.81 -17.59 17.48
N PHE A 375 -5.66 -17.85 18.11
CA PHE A 375 -4.38 -17.28 17.70
C PHE A 375 -3.63 -18.20 16.72
N ILE A 376 -3.61 -19.51 16.97
CA ILE A 376 -2.94 -20.48 16.11
C ILE A 376 -4.00 -21.31 15.40
N ALA A 377 -4.14 -21.06 14.09
CA ALA A 377 -5.12 -21.72 13.24
C ALA A 377 -4.47 -22.78 12.33
N VAL A 378 -5.21 -23.83 12.07
CA VAL A 378 -4.80 -24.95 11.22
C VAL A 378 -5.90 -25.23 10.21
N ASP A 379 -5.58 -24.99 8.93
CA ASP A 379 -6.53 -25.15 7.83
C ASP A 379 -6.40 -26.52 7.13
N ASP A 380 -5.32 -27.31 7.39
CA ASP A 380 -5.07 -28.61 6.76
C ASP A 380 -4.12 -29.49 7.63
N ASP A 381 -3.76 -30.68 7.15
CA ASP A 381 -2.84 -31.59 7.85
C ASP A 381 -1.42 -31.03 8.00
N MET A 382 -0.97 -30.91 9.24
CA MET A 382 0.37 -30.43 9.60
C MET A 382 1.26 -31.55 10.18
N SER A 383 0.98 -32.81 9.85
CA SER A 383 1.80 -33.97 10.28
C SER A 383 3.22 -33.93 9.72
N GLY A 384 3.45 -33.25 8.60
CA GLY A 384 4.77 -33.06 7.98
C GLY A 384 5.64 -31.97 8.62
N ILE A 385 5.17 -31.33 9.71
CA ILE A 385 5.94 -30.36 10.50
C ILE A 385 6.25 -30.95 11.87
N ALA A 386 7.52 -31.00 12.25
CA ALA A 386 7.95 -31.34 13.58
C ALA A 386 7.93 -30.10 14.50
N PHE A 387 7.16 -30.17 15.61
CA PHE A 387 7.05 -29.11 16.61
C PHE A 387 7.86 -29.48 17.85
N SER A 388 8.74 -28.56 18.32
CA SER A 388 9.53 -28.76 19.54
C SER A 388 9.92 -27.43 20.22
N GLY A 389 9.98 -27.39 21.53
CA GLY A 389 10.51 -26.25 22.29
C GLY A 389 9.70 -24.95 22.20
N ASN A 390 8.54 -24.94 21.55
CA ASN A 390 7.73 -23.73 21.40
C ASN A 390 6.97 -23.42 22.68
N ALA A 391 6.89 -22.15 23.07
CA ALA A 391 6.15 -21.67 24.24
C ALA A 391 5.00 -20.77 23.81
N VAL A 392 3.77 -21.15 24.14
CA VAL A 392 2.54 -20.34 23.97
C VAL A 392 2.18 -19.72 25.30
N LEU A 393 2.22 -18.38 25.39
CA LEU A 393 1.88 -17.63 26.61
C LEU A 393 0.39 -17.25 26.65
N GLN A 394 -0.20 -16.94 25.50
CA GLN A 394 -1.58 -16.49 25.42
C GLN A 394 -2.17 -16.76 24.02
N GLY A 395 -3.49 -16.93 23.94
CA GLY A 395 -4.24 -17.13 22.71
C GLY A 395 -4.69 -18.58 22.51
N GLY A 396 -5.78 -18.76 21.77
CA GLY A 396 -6.33 -20.09 21.43
C GLY A 396 -5.44 -20.84 20.44
N VAL A 397 -5.35 -22.15 20.60
CA VAL A 397 -4.64 -23.07 19.70
C VAL A 397 -5.65 -24.09 19.17
N ASP A 398 -5.71 -24.25 17.87
CA ASP A 398 -6.57 -25.25 17.24
C ASP A 398 -6.17 -26.69 17.63
N SER A 399 -7.18 -27.57 17.71
CA SER A 399 -7.04 -28.90 18.29
C SER A 399 -5.89 -29.76 17.71
N PRO A 400 -5.57 -29.73 16.40
CA PRO A 400 -4.49 -30.55 15.84
C PRO A 400 -3.09 -30.22 16.37
N LEU A 401 -2.87 -28.99 16.91
CA LEU A 401 -1.57 -28.57 17.43
C LEU A 401 -1.53 -28.40 18.95
N ARG A 402 -2.66 -28.57 19.66
CA ARG A 402 -2.75 -28.31 21.10
C ARG A 402 -1.76 -29.15 21.91
N ASP A 403 -1.60 -30.42 21.55
CA ASP A 403 -0.68 -31.35 22.24
C ASP A 403 0.76 -31.24 21.73
N LYS A 404 1.03 -30.51 20.66
CA LYS A 404 2.36 -30.32 20.07
C LYS A 404 3.03 -29.01 20.54
N LEU A 405 2.29 -28.14 21.22
CA LEU A 405 2.77 -26.84 21.70
C LEU A 405 2.69 -26.77 23.22
N THR A 406 3.72 -26.20 23.84
CA THR A 406 3.77 -26.07 25.30
C THR A 406 3.08 -24.79 25.75
N MET A 407 1.97 -24.91 26.49
CA MET A 407 1.38 -23.76 27.18
C MET A 407 2.27 -23.38 28.35
N ALA A 408 2.82 -22.18 28.34
CA ALA A 408 3.73 -21.66 29.35
C ALA A 408 3.13 -20.44 30.05
N SER A 409 3.52 -20.22 31.30
CA SER A 409 3.12 -19.03 32.07
C SER A 409 4.33 -18.12 32.26
N SER A 410 4.32 -16.96 31.67
CA SER A 410 5.32 -15.92 31.90
C SER A 410 4.71 -14.54 31.64
N LYS A 411 5.19 -13.55 32.37
CA LYS A 411 4.99 -12.14 32.00
C LYS A 411 6.02 -11.78 30.93
N LEU A 412 5.64 -10.85 30.06
CA LEU A 412 6.56 -10.21 29.13
C LEU A 412 7.01 -8.87 29.71
N ALA A 413 8.30 -8.59 29.65
CA ALA A 413 8.87 -7.31 30.05
C ALA A 413 9.64 -6.69 28.87
N ARG A 414 9.53 -5.37 28.72
CA ARG A 414 10.25 -4.64 27.69
C ARG A 414 11.72 -4.45 28.11
N ALA A 415 12.63 -4.91 27.26
CA ALA A 415 14.07 -4.77 27.45
C ALA A 415 14.59 -3.42 26.90
N GLU A 416 15.87 -3.13 27.10
CA GLU A 416 16.54 -1.90 26.64
C GLU A 416 16.45 -1.69 25.12
N ASN A 417 16.45 -2.78 24.34
CA ASN A 417 16.27 -2.73 22.88
C ASN A 417 14.82 -2.43 22.45
N GLY A 418 13.91 -2.17 23.40
CA GLY A 418 12.51 -1.85 23.12
C GLY A 418 11.61 -3.06 22.84
N LEU A 419 12.10 -4.29 22.89
CA LEU A 419 11.35 -5.51 22.59
C LEU A 419 10.88 -6.24 23.86
N LEU A 420 9.79 -7.00 23.75
CA LEU A 420 9.21 -7.77 24.86
C LEU A 420 9.84 -9.15 24.93
N TYR A 421 10.30 -9.54 26.12
CA TYR A 421 10.86 -10.86 26.40
C TYR A 421 10.23 -11.48 27.65
N PRO A 422 10.18 -12.84 27.72
CA PRO A 422 9.70 -13.52 28.93
C PRO A 422 10.63 -13.26 30.11
N VAL A 423 10.03 -13.07 31.29
CA VAL A 423 10.79 -12.88 32.54
C VAL A 423 11.24 -14.19 33.16
N GLU A 424 10.60 -15.30 32.81
CA GLU A 424 10.91 -16.64 33.33
C GLU A 424 12.25 -17.16 32.79
N PRO A 425 13.23 -17.51 33.65
CA PRO A 425 14.55 -18.00 33.21
C PRO A 425 14.49 -19.24 32.31
N ALA A 426 13.51 -20.13 32.55
CA ALA A 426 13.31 -21.32 31.73
C ALA A 426 12.99 -21.03 30.25
N LEU A 427 12.52 -19.84 29.95
CA LEU A 427 12.19 -19.38 28.59
C LEU A 427 13.27 -18.47 27.98
N ALA A 428 14.42 -18.32 28.62
CA ALA A 428 15.46 -17.38 28.18
C ALA A 428 16.03 -17.69 26.79
N GLY A 429 15.97 -18.94 26.35
CA GLY A 429 16.42 -19.38 25.03
C GLY A 429 15.31 -19.53 23.98
N VAL A 430 14.06 -19.19 24.33
CA VAL A 430 12.90 -19.34 23.46
C VAL A 430 12.55 -17.98 22.86
N GLY A 431 12.30 -17.96 21.54
CA GLY A 431 11.97 -16.75 20.79
C GLY A 431 13.18 -15.98 20.25
N ALA A 432 12.96 -14.76 19.85
CA ALA A 432 13.97 -13.89 19.26
C ALA A 432 15.14 -13.62 20.23
N PRO A 433 16.38 -13.56 19.72
CA PRO A 433 17.55 -13.38 20.57
C PRO A 433 17.55 -12.01 21.26
N ARG A 434 18.03 -11.96 22.51
CA ARG A 434 18.03 -10.75 23.35
C ARG A 434 19.00 -9.67 22.84
N ASP A 435 19.95 -10.01 21.99
CA ASP A 435 20.87 -9.09 21.33
C ASP A 435 20.32 -8.55 20.00
N LEU A 436 19.05 -8.83 19.70
CA LEU A 436 18.39 -8.25 18.53
C LEU A 436 18.29 -6.72 18.70
N ALA A 437 18.94 -5.98 17.79
CA ALA A 437 18.91 -4.52 17.76
C ALA A 437 18.08 -4.05 16.58
N PRO A 438 16.85 -3.54 16.78
CA PRO A 438 16.06 -2.98 15.70
C PRO A 438 16.77 -1.79 15.07
N VAL A 439 16.83 -1.73 13.74
CA VAL A 439 17.28 -0.53 13.04
C VAL A 439 16.31 0.62 13.31
N THR A 440 16.82 1.83 13.48
CA THR A 440 16.03 3.02 13.82
C THR A 440 15.87 3.97 12.62
N LEU A 441 14.90 4.89 12.70
CA LEU A 441 14.60 5.81 11.60
C LEU A 441 15.77 6.76 11.27
N ASP A 442 16.60 7.10 12.24
CA ASP A 442 17.78 7.95 12.06
C ASP A 442 18.97 7.23 11.41
N GLN A 443 18.97 5.89 11.40
CA GLN A 443 20.02 5.09 10.77
C GLN A 443 19.80 4.85 9.28
N VAL A 444 18.63 5.19 8.74
CA VAL A 444 18.22 4.84 7.37
C VAL A 444 17.83 6.07 6.55
N GLY A 445 17.98 5.94 5.24
CA GLY A 445 17.72 7.04 4.32
C GLY A 445 18.75 8.15 4.45
N VAL A 446 18.29 9.38 4.28
CA VAL A 446 19.09 10.59 4.43
C VAL A 446 18.58 11.43 5.60
N ASP A 447 19.44 12.16 6.26
CA ASP A 447 19.12 13.04 7.40
C ASP A 447 18.64 14.44 6.97
N TRP A 448 19.01 14.87 5.79
CA TRP A 448 18.66 16.16 5.20
C TRP A 448 17.29 16.18 4.48
N TYR A 449 16.53 15.07 4.47
CA TYR A 449 15.18 15.00 3.93
C TYR A 449 14.22 14.45 4.99
N ALA A 450 13.13 15.19 5.25
CA ALA A 450 12.20 14.84 6.32
C ALA A 450 11.44 13.53 6.02
N LYS A 451 11.32 12.67 7.01
CA LYS A 451 10.44 11.51 6.94
C LYS A 451 9.01 11.94 7.24
N PRO A 452 8.00 11.52 6.44
CA PRO A 452 6.61 11.91 6.64
C PRO A 452 6.10 11.47 8.02
N GLY A 453 5.48 12.40 8.74
CA GLY A 453 4.77 12.11 9.98
C GLY A 453 3.43 11.39 9.76
N ASP A 454 2.73 11.11 10.85
CA ASP A 454 1.31 10.72 10.85
C ASP A 454 0.47 11.97 11.10
N GLY A 455 -0.64 12.13 10.38
CA GLY A 455 -1.55 13.22 10.61
C GLY A 455 -2.80 13.12 9.75
N SER A 456 -3.91 13.68 10.25
CA SER A 456 -5.08 13.92 9.41
C SER A 456 -4.77 15.07 8.45
N PRO A 457 -5.19 15.01 7.19
CA PRO A 457 -5.09 16.15 6.28
C PRO A 457 -5.98 17.32 6.71
N PHE A 458 -7.05 17.04 7.47
CA PHE A 458 -8.03 18.01 7.90
C PHE A 458 -7.57 18.83 9.11
N GLY A 459 -7.66 20.16 9.03
CA GLY A 459 -7.25 21.08 10.07
C GLY A 459 -5.74 21.12 10.32
N SER A 460 -4.94 20.55 9.44
CA SER A 460 -3.49 20.37 9.64
C SER A 460 -2.70 21.69 9.58
N SER A 461 -3.22 22.72 8.91
CA SER A 461 -2.59 24.07 8.88
C SER A 461 -2.75 24.83 10.20
N GLY A 462 -3.79 24.52 10.98
CA GLY A 462 -4.22 25.27 12.16
C GLY A 462 -4.94 26.59 11.82
N THR A 463 -5.11 26.93 10.55
CA THR A 463 -5.82 28.15 10.10
C THR A 463 -7.32 27.94 10.09
N VAL A 464 -8.07 28.84 10.72
CA VAL A 464 -9.52 28.86 10.72
C VAL A 464 -9.99 30.23 10.21
N THR A 465 -10.78 30.24 9.13
CA THR A 465 -11.29 31.46 8.49
C THR A 465 -12.81 31.47 8.49
N GLU A 466 -13.42 32.52 9.02
CA GLU A 466 -14.89 32.71 8.98
C GLU A 466 -15.34 33.26 7.63
N ILE A 467 -16.38 32.65 7.05
CA ILE A 467 -16.95 33.03 5.76
C ILE A 467 -18.40 33.44 5.96
N GLY A 468 -18.77 34.62 5.39
CA GLY A 468 -20.16 35.09 5.35
C GLY A 468 -20.94 34.47 4.22
N PRO A 469 -22.29 34.37 4.35
CA PRO A 469 -23.15 33.89 3.25
C PRO A 469 -23.14 34.84 2.07
N GLY A 470 -23.46 34.30 0.89
CA GLY A 470 -23.54 35.10 -0.34
C GLY A 470 -23.28 34.28 -1.60
N GLU A 471 -23.41 34.97 -2.75
CA GLU A 471 -23.14 34.37 -4.06
C GLU A 471 -21.62 34.22 -4.30
N ASN A 472 -21.17 33.02 -4.64
CA ASN A 472 -19.79 32.66 -4.91
C ASN A 472 -18.77 32.91 -3.75
N THR A 473 -19.21 33.38 -2.58
CA THR A 473 -18.31 33.65 -1.43
C THR A 473 -17.55 32.39 -1.02
N LEU A 474 -18.21 31.22 -1.08
CA LEU A 474 -17.58 29.91 -0.79
C LEU A 474 -16.51 29.55 -1.84
N VAL A 475 -16.81 29.80 -3.13
CA VAL A 475 -15.85 29.54 -4.23
C VAL A 475 -14.57 30.36 -4.05
N GLU A 476 -14.73 31.66 -3.74
CA GLU A 476 -13.58 32.55 -3.52
C GLU A 476 -12.77 32.17 -2.30
N ALA A 477 -13.45 31.82 -1.20
CA ALA A 477 -12.80 31.39 0.05
C ALA A 477 -11.99 30.12 -0.15
N ILE A 478 -12.55 29.10 -0.80
CA ILE A 478 -11.83 27.85 -1.06
C ILE A 478 -10.64 28.07 -2.01
N SER A 479 -10.80 28.93 -3.03
CA SER A 479 -9.70 29.24 -3.95
C SER A 479 -8.54 29.99 -3.28
N ALA A 480 -8.79 30.68 -2.16
CA ALA A 480 -7.78 31.40 -1.37
C ALA A 480 -7.19 30.56 -0.23
N ALA A 481 -7.82 29.44 0.13
CA ALA A 481 -7.41 28.59 1.24
C ALA A 481 -6.18 27.76 0.87
N ALA A 482 -5.37 27.45 1.89
CA ALA A 482 -4.27 26.52 1.79
C ALA A 482 -4.69 25.10 2.21
N ALA A 483 -3.89 24.12 1.85
CA ALA A 483 -4.10 22.73 2.29
C ALA A 483 -4.17 22.63 3.82
N GLY A 484 -5.24 21.96 4.31
CA GLY A 484 -5.49 21.78 5.74
C GLY A 484 -6.22 22.94 6.44
N ASP A 485 -6.64 23.97 5.71
CA ASP A 485 -7.41 25.07 6.29
C ASP A 485 -8.85 24.65 6.65
N VAL A 486 -9.41 25.32 7.63
CA VAL A 486 -10.81 25.18 8.05
C VAL A 486 -11.57 26.45 7.72
N LEU A 487 -12.60 26.35 6.88
CA LEU A 487 -13.53 27.43 6.59
C LEU A 487 -14.78 27.28 7.46
N LEU A 488 -15.02 28.27 8.32
CA LEU A 488 -16.14 28.30 9.25
C LEU A 488 -17.27 29.14 8.64
N LEU A 489 -18.33 28.48 8.17
CA LEU A 489 -19.44 29.09 7.48
C LEU A 489 -20.46 29.67 8.48
N LYS A 490 -20.67 30.99 8.42
CA LYS A 490 -21.71 31.66 9.21
C LYS A 490 -23.12 31.25 8.75
N PRO A 491 -24.13 31.32 9.62
CA PRO A 491 -25.50 31.01 9.23
C PRO A 491 -25.96 31.81 8.04
N GLY A 492 -26.75 31.20 7.16
CA GLY A 492 -27.30 31.82 5.95
C GLY A 492 -27.12 30.97 4.71
N GLN A 493 -27.43 31.56 3.54
CA GLN A 493 -27.43 30.87 2.26
C GLN A 493 -26.18 31.24 1.45
N TYR A 494 -25.49 30.22 0.98
CA TYR A 494 -24.34 30.29 0.06
C TYR A 494 -24.81 29.77 -1.29
N THR A 495 -24.68 30.55 -2.34
CA THR A 495 -25.01 30.10 -3.70
C THR A 495 -23.75 30.06 -4.56
N SER A 496 -23.64 29.06 -5.41
CA SER A 496 -22.54 28.94 -6.36
C SER A 496 -23.04 28.74 -7.79
N ASP A 497 -22.62 29.58 -8.68
CA ASP A 497 -22.80 29.44 -10.12
C ASP A 497 -21.59 28.80 -10.81
N ARG A 498 -20.60 28.31 -10.04
CA ARG A 498 -19.40 27.63 -10.49
C ARG A 498 -19.23 26.29 -9.77
N THR A 499 -18.69 25.30 -10.46
CA THR A 499 -18.19 24.09 -9.80
C THR A 499 -16.90 24.42 -9.06
N ILE A 500 -16.82 24.04 -7.81
CA ILE A 500 -15.65 24.22 -6.96
C ILE A 500 -14.65 23.10 -7.26
N ALA A 501 -13.55 23.43 -7.93
CA ALA A 501 -12.46 22.49 -8.18
C ALA A 501 -11.55 22.46 -6.97
N LEU A 502 -11.41 21.26 -6.36
CA LEU A 502 -10.56 21.03 -5.19
C LEU A 502 -9.31 20.27 -5.61
N ASP A 503 -8.15 20.80 -5.26
CA ASP A 503 -6.82 20.23 -5.49
C ASP A 503 -5.96 20.19 -4.21
N HIS A 504 -6.57 20.41 -3.07
CA HIS A 504 -5.96 20.37 -1.75
C HIS A 504 -6.98 19.95 -0.69
N SER A 505 -6.50 19.60 0.50
CA SER A 505 -7.36 19.23 1.63
C SER A 505 -8.03 20.44 2.26
N ILE A 506 -9.35 20.38 2.49
CA ILE A 506 -10.16 21.46 3.06
C ILE A 506 -11.25 20.93 4.00
N THR A 507 -11.50 21.66 5.08
CA THR A 507 -12.66 21.44 5.96
C THR A 507 -13.64 22.59 5.85
N LEU A 508 -14.91 22.28 5.54
CA LEU A 508 -16.02 23.23 5.63
C LEU A 508 -16.86 22.88 6.85
N ARG A 509 -16.96 23.81 7.78
CA ARG A 509 -17.74 23.63 9.02
C ARG A 509 -18.81 24.70 9.16
N GLY A 510 -20.08 24.30 9.30
CA GLY A 510 -21.17 25.21 9.56
C GLY A 510 -21.23 25.71 11.00
N MET A 511 -21.56 26.96 11.17
CA MET A 511 -22.02 27.52 12.43
C MET A 511 -23.55 27.50 12.42
N LYS A 512 -24.16 27.00 13.49
CA LYS A 512 -25.60 27.05 13.67
C LYS A 512 -26.00 28.42 14.19
N ASP A 513 -27.17 28.91 13.74
CA ASP A 513 -27.75 30.13 14.29
C ASP A 513 -28.40 29.90 15.68
N GLU A 514 -29.05 30.93 16.21
CA GLU A 514 -29.70 30.89 17.52
C GLU A 514 -30.86 29.86 17.58
N ASP A 515 -31.48 29.57 16.43
CA ASP A 515 -32.54 28.57 16.28
C ASP A 515 -32.01 27.17 15.98
N GLY A 516 -30.70 27.01 15.83
CA GLY A 516 -30.01 25.75 15.54
C GLY A 516 -29.94 25.41 14.05
N ALA A 517 -30.30 26.32 13.16
CA ALA A 517 -30.25 26.11 11.71
C ALA A 517 -28.81 26.20 11.19
N ALA A 518 -28.39 25.22 10.39
CA ALA A 518 -27.10 25.17 9.74
C ALA A 518 -27.08 26.00 8.44
N PRO A 519 -25.90 26.49 8.00
CA PRO A 519 -25.78 27.19 6.72
C PRO A 519 -26.17 26.27 5.55
N ILE A 520 -26.81 26.88 4.53
CA ILE A 520 -27.32 26.19 3.34
C ILE A 520 -26.44 26.51 2.15
N ILE A 521 -25.91 25.51 1.49
CA ILE A 521 -25.16 25.65 0.24
C ILE A 521 -26.04 25.17 -0.90
N MET A 522 -26.28 26.05 -1.88
CA MET A 522 -26.99 25.77 -3.12
C MET A 522 -26.06 25.99 -4.32
N PHE A 523 -26.31 25.30 -5.41
CA PHE A 523 -25.44 25.39 -6.59
C PHE A 523 -26.19 25.25 -7.90
N ALA A 524 -25.86 26.10 -8.88
CA ALA A 524 -26.46 26.14 -10.21
C ALA A 524 -25.56 25.48 -11.27
N ARG A 525 -24.96 24.34 -10.93
CA ARG A 525 -24.08 23.54 -11.79
C ARG A 525 -24.39 22.05 -11.63
N PRO A 526 -23.96 21.18 -12.59
CA PRO A 526 -24.12 19.73 -12.47
C PRO A 526 -23.43 19.15 -11.26
N SER A 527 -22.44 19.85 -10.70
CA SER A 527 -21.72 19.43 -9.47
C SER A 527 -21.33 20.64 -8.65
N LEU A 528 -21.42 20.52 -7.32
CA LEU A 528 -20.88 21.51 -6.39
C LEU A 528 -19.36 21.38 -6.31
N PHE A 529 -18.86 20.18 -6.04
CA PHE A 529 -17.42 19.90 -5.92
C PHE A 529 -16.90 18.97 -7.00
N GLU A 530 -15.74 19.29 -7.58
CA GLU A 530 -14.95 18.41 -8.42
C GLU A 530 -13.59 18.18 -7.76
N LEU A 531 -13.37 16.95 -7.27
CA LEU A 531 -12.13 16.53 -6.62
C LEU A 531 -11.05 16.23 -7.67
N ARG A 532 -9.88 16.78 -7.47
CA ARG A 532 -8.69 16.65 -8.32
C ARG A 532 -7.54 16.06 -7.55
N GLU A 533 -6.36 16.01 -8.15
CA GLU A 533 -5.13 15.56 -7.52
C GLU A 533 -4.85 16.33 -6.21
N GLY A 534 -4.64 15.62 -5.11
CA GLY A 534 -4.36 16.19 -3.78
C GLY A 534 -5.59 16.60 -2.97
N ALA A 535 -6.81 16.38 -3.49
CA ALA A 535 -8.04 16.80 -2.80
C ALA A 535 -8.43 15.85 -1.66
N ASP A 536 -8.68 16.42 -0.48
CA ASP A 536 -9.44 15.80 0.61
C ASP A 536 -10.57 16.76 1.01
N LEU A 537 -11.75 16.23 1.31
CA LEU A 537 -12.93 17.05 1.63
C LEU A 537 -13.61 16.59 2.92
N GLN A 538 -13.70 17.49 3.88
CA GLN A 538 -14.49 17.30 5.09
C GLN A 538 -15.61 18.33 5.20
N LEU A 539 -16.85 17.86 5.34
CA LEU A 539 -18.06 18.68 5.50
C LEU A 539 -18.66 18.39 6.88
N ILE A 540 -18.89 19.44 7.67
CA ILE A 540 -19.40 19.32 9.03
C ILE A 540 -20.57 20.29 9.25
N ASP A 541 -21.69 19.80 9.77
CA ASP A 541 -22.87 20.60 10.18
C ASP A 541 -23.37 21.57 9.07
N LEU A 542 -23.59 21.06 7.87
CA LEU A 542 -24.00 21.83 6.69
C LEU A 542 -25.29 21.27 6.08
N VAL A 543 -26.01 22.11 5.37
CA VAL A 543 -27.11 21.70 4.46
C VAL A 543 -26.65 21.92 3.02
N ILE A 544 -26.78 20.90 2.18
CA ILE A 544 -26.56 21.00 0.73
C ILE A 544 -27.89 20.77 0.05
N ASP A 545 -28.34 21.75 -0.73
CA ASP A 545 -29.62 21.74 -1.44
C ASP A 545 -29.38 21.83 -2.94
N GLY A 546 -29.82 20.81 -3.67
CA GLY A 546 -29.60 20.68 -5.11
C GLY A 546 -30.70 21.25 -5.97
N GLU A 547 -31.67 21.95 -5.42
CA GLU A 547 -32.85 22.47 -6.17
C GLU A 547 -32.48 23.40 -7.35
N LEU A 548 -31.38 24.16 -7.23
CA LEU A 548 -30.93 25.07 -8.30
C LEU A 548 -30.08 24.36 -9.38
N ALA A 549 -29.70 23.08 -9.20
CA ALA A 549 -28.88 22.39 -10.17
C ALA A 549 -29.60 22.17 -11.50
N PRO A 550 -28.92 22.36 -12.66
CA PRO A 550 -29.53 22.10 -13.96
C PRO A 550 -29.70 20.60 -14.22
N ASP A 551 -30.69 20.22 -15.05
CA ASP A 551 -30.77 18.88 -15.60
C ASP A 551 -29.59 18.61 -16.52
N SER A 552 -28.70 17.73 -16.08
CA SER A 552 -27.48 17.34 -16.82
C SER A 552 -27.11 15.89 -16.58
N VAL A 553 -26.54 15.27 -17.58
CA VAL A 553 -25.99 13.92 -17.44
C VAL A 553 -24.84 13.91 -16.46
N GLY A 554 -24.87 12.99 -15.48
CA GLY A 554 -23.80 12.80 -14.50
C GLY A 554 -23.83 13.84 -13.36
N ASN A 555 -25.00 14.43 -13.07
CA ASN A 555 -25.17 15.26 -11.87
C ASN A 555 -24.72 14.53 -10.61
N SER A 556 -23.88 15.20 -9.83
CA SER A 556 -23.37 14.72 -8.56
C SER A 556 -22.97 15.88 -7.67
N VAL A 557 -23.35 15.87 -6.39
CA VAL A 557 -22.91 16.94 -5.46
C VAL A 557 -21.39 16.99 -5.40
N ILE A 558 -20.78 15.83 -5.18
CA ILE A 558 -19.33 15.65 -5.14
C ILE A 558 -18.96 14.63 -6.22
N ARG A 559 -18.03 14.94 -7.07
CA ARG A 559 -17.50 14.00 -8.06
C ARG A 559 -15.99 14.13 -8.17
N THR A 560 -15.31 13.07 -8.59
CA THR A 560 -13.93 13.16 -9.04
C THR A 560 -13.88 13.74 -10.47
N THR A 561 -12.74 14.35 -10.81
CA THR A 561 -12.46 14.72 -12.21
C THR A 561 -12.51 13.49 -13.13
N THR A 562 -12.65 13.73 -14.44
CA THR A 562 -12.59 12.66 -15.46
C THR A 562 -11.16 12.21 -15.80
N PHE A 563 -10.14 12.94 -15.31
CA PHE A 563 -8.74 12.56 -15.44
C PHE A 563 -8.34 11.62 -14.30
N PRO A 564 -7.35 10.73 -14.51
CA PRO A 564 -6.79 9.92 -13.44
C PRO A 564 -6.29 10.76 -12.27
N ILE A 565 -6.48 10.27 -11.05
CA ILE A 565 -5.99 10.86 -9.80
C ILE A 565 -4.99 9.89 -9.18
N GLN A 566 -3.78 10.35 -8.92
CA GLN A 566 -2.72 9.54 -8.32
C GLN A 566 -2.87 9.41 -6.80
N SER A 567 -3.09 10.55 -6.12
CA SER A 567 -3.28 10.58 -4.68
C SER A 567 -4.54 9.84 -4.27
N ASN A 568 -4.50 9.18 -3.13
CA ASN A 568 -5.70 8.70 -2.48
C ASN A 568 -6.35 9.86 -1.74
N MET A 569 -7.68 9.87 -1.68
CA MET A 569 -8.45 10.96 -1.07
C MET A 569 -9.20 10.50 0.17
N GLN A 570 -9.51 11.44 1.04
CA GLN A 570 -10.42 11.25 2.17
C GLN A 570 -11.64 12.14 2.00
N ILE A 571 -12.83 11.58 2.20
CA ILE A 571 -14.09 12.29 2.08
C ILE A 571 -14.92 12.02 3.32
N GLU A 572 -15.23 13.07 4.09
CA GLU A 572 -15.98 12.95 5.33
C GLU A 572 -17.19 13.88 5.36
N LEU A 573 -18.37 13.35 5.66
CA LEU A 573 -19.61 14.06 5.88
C LEU A 573 -20.10 13.76 7.30
N ASP A 574 -20.14 14.77 8.17
CA ASP A 574 -20.54 14.60 9.57
C ASP A 574 -21.60 15.65 9.95
N GLY A 575 -22.81 15.23 10.30
CA GLY A 575 -23.91 16.13 10.58
C GLY A 575 -24.42 16.90 9.34
N VAL A 576 -24.23 16.36 8.14
CA VAL A 576 -24.60 16.99 6.88
C VAL A 576 -26.01 16.58 6.45
N THR A 577 -26.80 17.54 6.02
CA THR A 577 -28.08 17.29 5.34
C THR A 577 -27.94 17.50 3.84
N VAL A 578 -28.29 16.51 3.02
CA VAL A 578 -28.32 16.62 1.55
C VAL A 578 -29.74 16.37 1.07
N ARG A 579 -30.29 17.28 0.22
CA ARG A 579 -31.64 17.16 -0.26
C ARG A 579 -31.84 17.81 -1.63
N GLY A 580 -33.04 17.58 -2.24
CA GLY A 580 -33.46 18.25 -3.45
C GLY A 580 -32.70 17.83 -4.72
N LEU A 581 -32.16 16.60 -4.76
CA LEU A 581 -31.45 16.08 -5.92
C LEU A 581 -32.39 15.32 -6.88
N THR A 582 -33.42 16.01 -7.40
CA THR A 582 -34.51 15.37 -8.17
C THR A 582 -34.70 15.93 -9.58
N VAL A 583 -33.90 16.90 -10.00
CA VAL A 583 -34.01 17.56 -11.32
C VAL A 583 -33.89 16.55 -12.48
N ASN A 584 -33.20 15.43 -12.28
CA ASN A 584 -33.17 14.30 -13.22
C ASN A 584 -33.32 12.95 -12.49
N LYS A 585 -33.18 11.83 -13.21
CA LYS A 585 -33.47 10.49 -12.69
C LYS A 585 -32.27 9.78 -12.07
N SER A 586 -31.10 10.42 -11.96
CA SER A 586 -29.84 9.78 -11.52
C SER A 586 -28.86 10.78 -10.89
N PHE A 587 -29.38 11.72 -10.11
CA PHE A 587 -28.55 12.71 -9.44
C PHE A 587 -27.92 12.09 -8.17
N ASN A 588 -26.61 11.87 -8.18
CA ASN A 588 -25.87 11.26 -7.08
C ASN A 588 -25.40 12.30 -6.05
N VAL A 589 -25.09 11.83 -4.83
CA VAL A 589 -24.38 12.66 -3.84
C VAL A 589 -22.88 12.60 -4.09
N LEU A 590 -22.27 11.42 -4.03
CA LEU A 590 -20.83 11.21 -4.29
C LEU A 590 -20.65 10.27 -5.48
N THR A 591 -19.81 10.65 -6.44
CA THR A 591 -19.41 9.79 -7.55
C THR A 591 -17.90 9.74 -7.65
N LEU A 592 -17.32 8.57 -7.41
CA LEU A 592 -15.92 8.27 -7.66
C LEU A 592 -15.77 7.71 -9.08
N GLY A 593 -15.00 8.38 -9.91
CA GLY A 593 -14.76 8.02 -11.29
C GLY A 593 -13.66 6.98 -11.47
N LYS A 594 -13.41 6.58 -12.72
CA LYS A 594 -12.35 5.65 -13.07
C LYS A 594 -10.96 6.23 -12.74
N SER A 595 -10.04 5.38 -12.30
CA SER A 595 -8.68 5.77 -11.88
C SER A 595 -8.65 6.78 -10.71
N ALA A 596 -9.63 6.70 -9.82
CA ALA A 596 -9.66 7.44 -8.55
C ALA A 596 -9.91 6.48 -7.39
N LEU A 597 -9.21 6.66 -6.29
CA LEU A 597 -9.36 5.86 -5.07
C LEU A 597 -9.50 6.74 -3.84
N ALA A 598 -10.54 6.51 -3.06
CA ALA A 598 -10.64 7.07 -1.72
C ALA A 598 -10.05 6.07 -0.70
N ASP A 599 -9.11 6.52 0.12
CA ASP A 599 -8.68 5.75 1.29
C ASP A 599 -9.84 5.59 2.28
N ARG A 600 -10.65 6.63 2.42
CA ARG A 600 -11.84 6.60 3.27
C ARG A 600 -12.95 7.49 2.75
N VAL A 601 -14.16 6.94 2.76
CA VAL A 601 -15.41 7.70 2.69
C VAL A 601 -16.16 7.47 4.00
N SER A 602 -16.42 8.53 4.76
CA SER A 602 -17.11 8.47 6.05
C SER A 602 -18.36 9.35 6.03
N ILE A 603 -19.52 8.76 6.33
CA ILE A 603 -20.79 9.47 6.47
C ILE A 603 -21.31 9.18 7.86
N ARG A 604 -21.47 10.21 8.69
CA ARG A 604 -21.91 10.07 10.07
C ARG A 604 -22.96 11.11 10.43
N ARG A 605 -23.94 10.72 11.24
CA ARG A 605 -24.98 11.61 11.81
C ARG A 605 -25.61 12.53 10.76
N SER A 606 -25.75 12.05 9.53
CA SER A 606 -26.14 12.82 8.36
C SER A 606 -27.51 12.42 7.85
N SER A 607 -28.18 13.30 7.13
CA SER A 607 -29.52 13.08 6.62
C SER A 607 -29.57 13.28 5.10
N PHE A 608 -30.17 12.35 4.40
CA PHE A 608 -30.29 12.36 2.95
C PHE A 608 -31.76 12.19 2.58
N ALA A 609 -32.32 13.12 1.80
CA ALA A 609 -33.71 13.06 1.39
C ALA A 609 -33.90 13.56 -0.04
N ASP A 610 -34.91 13.02 -0.72
CA ASP A 610 -35.31 13.45 -2.08
C ASP A 610 -34.13 13.39 -3.07
N ILE A 611 -33.54 12.21 -3.22
CA ILE A 611 -32.37 11.94 -4.08
C ILE A 611 -32.74 10.91 -5.14
N SER A 612 -32.71 11.29 -6.41
CA SER A 612 -33.08 10.41 -7.52
C SER A 612 -32.01 9.35 -7.85
N GLY A 613 -30.75 9.59 -7.49
CA GLY A 613 -29.59 8.73 -7.75
C GLY A 613 -29.09 7.95 -6.53
N THR A 614 -27.81 7.69 -6.51
CA THR A 614 -27.06 6.92 -5.49
C THR A 614 -26.38 7.88 -4.51
N VAL A 615 -26.32 7.51 -3.20
CA VAL A 615 -25.59 8.34 -2.24
C VAL A 615 -24.07 8.18 -2.43
N VAL A 616 -23.54 6.98 -2.42
CA VAL A 616 -22.12 6.72 -2.71
C VAL A 616 -21.98 5.81 -3.92
N SER A 617 -21.57 6.35 -5.05
CA SER A 617 -21.26 5.59 -6.26
C SER A 617 -19.74 5.37 -6.38
N ALA A 618 -19.27 4.17 -6.08
CA ALA A 618 -17.87 3.73 -6.13
C ALA A 618 -17.74 2.42 -6.92
N ALA A 619 -18.25 2.41 -8.14
CA ALA A 619 -18.33 1.26 -9.02
C ALA A 619 -17.86 1.56 -10.45
N ALA A 620 -16.91 2.47 -10.60
CA ALA A 620 -16.38 2.86 -11.89
C ALA A 620 -15.27 1.93 -12.41
N GLU A 621 -14.60 1.18 -11.51
CA GLU A 621 -13.60 0.18 -11.86
C GLU A 621 -14.28 -1.16 -12.19
N THR A 622 -14.69 -1.31 -13.45
CA THR A 622 -15.47 -2.48 -13.93
C THR A 622 -14.63 -3.61 -14.51
N GLU A 623 -13.29 -3.49 -14.51
CA GLU A 623 -12.35 -4.46 -15.06
C GLU A 623 -12.07 -5.60 -14.08
N ASP A 624 -11.71 -6.80 -14.62
CA ASP A 624 -11.46 -8.00 -13.81
C ASP A 624 -10.05 -8.08 -13.21
N PHE A 625 -9.51 -6.94 -12.70
CA PHE A 625 -8.14 -6.86 -12.15
C PHE A 625 -8.08 -6.60 -10.64
N GLY A 626 -9.17 -6.79 -9.94
CA GLY A 626 -9.26 -6.53 -8.49
C GLY A 626 -9.25 -5.03 -8.13
N GLN A 627 -9.54 -4.16 -9.09
CA GLN A 627 -9.56 -2.71 -8.90
C GLN A 627 -10.86 -2.26 -8.24
N TYR A 628 -10.78 -1.17 -7.47
CA TYR A 628 -11.93 -0.54 -6.80
C TYR A 628 -11.66 0.93 -6.48
N ASN A 629 -12.73 1.67 -6.12
CA ASN A 629 -12.66 3.12 -5.94
C ASN A 629 -12.63 3.57 -4.46
N VAL A 630 -12.85 2.68 -3.50
CA VAL A 630 -12.87 3.02 -2.07
C VAL A 630 -12.28 1.89 -1.24
N GLU A 631 -11.32 2.22 -0.35
CA GLU A 631 -10.74 1.25 0.57
C GLU A 631 -11.61 1.05 1.81
N TYR A 632 -12.01 2.13 2.49
CA TYR A 632 -12.91 2.10 3.64
C TYR A 632 -14.15 2.94 3.40
N LEU A 633 -15.33 2.33 3.53
CA LEU A 633 -16.61 3.04 3.53
C LEU A 633 -17.29 2.84 4.89
N ASP A 634 -17.52 3.92 5.60
CA ASP A 634 -18.26 3.93 6.86
C ASP A 634 -19.51 4.79 6.74
N ILE A 635 -20.71 4.20 6.89
CA ILE A 635 -21.99 4.91 6.93
C ILE A 635 -22.64 4.59 8.27
N THR A 636 -22.68 5.57 9.17
CA THR A 636 -23.14 5.34 10.53
C THR A 636 -24.12 6.40 11.03
N ASP A 637 -25.08 5.98 11.84
CA ASP A 637 -26.01 6.83 12.58
C ASP A 637 -26.69 7.89 11.71
N SER A 638 -27.08 7.52 10.47
CA SER A 638 -27.57 8.43 9.43
C SER A 638 -28.94 8.01 8.92
N SER A 639 -29.66 8.95 8.31
CA SER A 639 -31.00 8.72 7.78
C SER A 639 -31.08 8.92 6.27
N PHE A 640 -31.84 8.07 5.59
CA PHE A 640 -32.03 8.05 4.16
C PHE A 640 -33.53 7.91 3.85
N ALA A 641 -34.11 8.91 3.19
CA ALA A 641 -35.52 8.91 2.83
C ALA A 641 -35.71 9.25 1.36
N ASP A 642 -36.53 8.50 0.65
CA ASP A 642 -36.84 8.76 -0.76
C ASP A 642 -35.61 8.81 -1.65
N ILE A 643 -34.77 7.78 -1.58
CA ILE A 643 -33.56 7.63 -2.37
C ILE A 643 -33.82 6.66 -3.53
N GLY A 644 -33.66 7.14 -4.76
CA GLY A 644 -33.94 6.34 -5.96
C GLY A 644 -32.98 5.18 -6.17
N GLY A 645 -31.70 5.37 -5.97
CA GLY A 645 -30.64 4.37 -6.03
C GLY A 645 -30.26 3.77 -4.67
N PRO A 646 -29.18 2.99 -4.58
CA PRO A 646 -28.68 2.48 -3.32
C PRO A 646 -28.00 3.58 -2.48
N ILE A 647 -27.93 3.41 -1.16
CA ILE A 647 -27.10 4.27 -0.29
C ILE A 647 -25.61 4.12 -0.62
N ALA A 648 -25.18 2.94 -1.07
CA ALA A 648 -23.84 2.72 -1.62
C ALA A 648 -23.87 1.65 -2.71
N ASN A 649 -23.14 1.90 -3.78
CA ASN A 649 -22.85 0.95 -4.85
C ASN A 649 -21.32 0.79 -4.96
N ILE A 650 -20.82 -0.35 -4.45
CA ILE A 650 -19.39 -0.67 -4.41
C ILE A 650 -19.12 -1.82 -5.36
N TYR A 651 -18.06 -1.68 -6.16
CA TYR A 651 -17.62 -2.73 -7.08
C TYR A 651 -16.11 -2.96 -6.97
N ARG A 652 -15.72 -4.23 -6.79
CA ARG A 652 -14.41 -4.77 -6.99
C ARG A 652 -14.54 -6.04 -7.83
N GLY A 653 -13.92 -6.06 -9.00
CA GLY A 653 -14.04 -7.18 -9.93
C GLY A 653 -12.80 -8.06 -9.97
N GLY A 654 -12.97 -9.23 -10.63
CA GLY A 654 -11.90 -10.15 -10.94
C GLY A 654 -11.53 -11.13 -9.83
N ARG A 655 -10.44 -11.88 -10.10
CA ARG A 655 -9.96 -12.98 -9.24
C ARG A 655 -8.60 -12.68 -8.58
N ASP A 656 -8.17 -11.45 -8.58
CA ASP A 656 -6.88 -11.06 -7.98
C ASP A 656 -7.02 -10.88 -6.47
N GLU A 657 -6.25 -11.62 -5.69
CA GLU A 657 -6.24 -11.61 -4.23
C GLU A 657 -5.15 -10.70 -3.64
N SER A 658 -4.49 -9.87 -4.46
CA SER A 658 -3.35 -9.04 -4.03
C SER A 658 -3.74 -7.76 -3.33
N THR A 659 -5.05 -7.48 -3.16
CA THR A 659 -5.55 -6.25 -2.52
C THR A 659 -6.28 -6.57 -1.23
N PHE A 660 -6.31 -5.60 -0.29
CA PHE A 660 -6.96 -5.80 1.01
C PHE A 660 -8.46 -5.56 0.96
N GLY A 661 -8.90 -4.41 0.42
CA GLY A 661 -10.29 -3.93 0.45
C GLY A 661 -11.13 -4.34 -0.76
N PRO A 662 -12.30 -3.76 -0.89
CA PRO A 662 -12.94 -2.76 -0.01
C PRO A 662 -13.38 -3.29 1.36
N PHE A 663 -13.51 -2.37 2.35
CA PHE A 663 -14.06 -2.62 3.68
C PHE A 663 -15.25 -1.71 3.91
N VAL A 664 -16.39 -2.27 4.36
CA VAL A 664 -17.64 -1.53 4.47
C VAL A 664 -18.28 -1.72 5.85
N THR A 665 -18.61 -0.62 6.51
CA THR A 665 -19.40 -0.59 7.73
C THR A 665 -20.68 0.24 7.49
N VAL A 666 -21.83 -0.37 7.65
CA VAL A 666 -23.15 0.28 7.61
C VAL A 666 -23.87 -0.02 8.92
N SER A 667 -23.95 0.96 9.81
CA SER A 667 -24.41 0.71 11.17
C SER A 667 -25.27 1.82 11.75
N GLY A 668 -26.38 1.46 12.41
CA GLY A 668 -27.22 2.42 13.13
C GLY A 668 -28.04 3.35 12.23
N ASN A 669 -28.26 3.00 10.97
CA ASN A 669 -28.92 3.87 10.01
C ASN A 669 -30.43 3.57 9.88
N ALA A 670 -31.19 4.60 9.47
CA ALA A 670 -32.59 4.48 9.11
C ALA A 670 -32.77 4.68 7.60
N LEU A 671 -33.32 3.69 6.92
CA LEU A 671 -33.62 3.72 5.48
C LEU A 671 -35.14 3.62 5.27
N ALA A 672 -35.72 4.62 4.56
CA ALA A 672 -37.14 4.62 4.21
C ALA A 672 -37.30 4.91 2.71
N ASN A 673 -37.95 4.00 1.97
CA ASN A 673 -38.17 4.13 0.53
C ASN A 673 -36.88 4.28 -0.26
N VAL A 674 -35.94 3.34 -0.12
CA VAL A 674 -34.61 3.39 -0.76
C VAL A 674 -34.50 2.34 -1.87
N GLY A 675 -33.97 2.71 -3.03
CA GLY A 675 -33.55 1.80 -4.09
C GLY A 675 -34.62 1.41 -5.11
N HIS A 676 -35.76 2.08 -5.16
CA HIS A 676 -36.91 1.70 -6.02
C HIS A 676 -36.99 2.40 -7.38
N ALA A 677 -36.10 3.36 -7.69
CA ALA A 677 -36.14 4.01 -9.00
C ALA A 677 -35.94 3.00 -10.14
N ALA A 678 -36.70 3.18 -11.22
CA ALA A 678 -36.56 2.34 -12.43
C ALA A 678 -35.15 2.44 -13.05
N THR A 679 -34.42 3.49 -12.77
CA THR A 679 -32.99 3.71 -13.17
C THR A 679 -32.00 2.99 -12.27
N ASN A 680 -32.41 2.43 -11.13
CA ASN A 680 -31.56 1.65 -10.25
C ASN A 680 -31.27 0.26 -10.84
N GLY A 681 -30.27 0.16 -11.72
CA GLY A 681 -29.87 -1.11 -12.33
C GLY A 681 -29.32 -2.15 -11.33
N THR A 682 -29.03 -1.76 -10.08
CA THR A 682 -28.56 -2.70 -9.04
C THR A 682 -29.72 -3.48 -8.40
N GLY A 683 -30.94 -2.94 -8.44
CA GLY A 683 -32.12 -3.50 -7.77
C GLY A 683 -31.91 -3.67 -6.25
N ALA A 684 -31.17 -2.80 -5.62
CA ALA A 684 -30.78 -2.88 -4.21
C ALA A 684 -30.88 -1.52 -3.51
N SER A 685 -31.08 -1.53 -2.18
CA SER A 685 -30.88 -0.38 -1.30
C SER A 685 -29.41 -0.21 -0.87
N LEU A 686 -28.64 -1.29 -0.90
CA LEU A 686 -27.19 -1.34 -0.71
C LEU A 686 -26.62 -2.42 -1.63
N LYS A 687 -25.66 -2.09 -2.48
CA LYS A 687 -24.98 -3.05 -3.38
C LYS A 687 -23.51 -3.13 -3.05
N LEU A 688 -23.06 -4.30 -2.64
CA LEU A 688 -21.66 -4.61 -2.32
C LEU A 688 -21.19 -5.75 -3.23
N HIS A 689 -20.21 -5.50 -4.10
CA HIS A 689 -19.63 -6.50 -5.00
C HIS A 689 -18.13 -6.61 -4.75
N GLY A 690 -17.63 -7.78 -4.33
CA GLY A 690 -16.23 -8.06 -4.07
C GLY A 690 -15.68 -7.46 -2.78
N VAL A 691 -16.53 -6.98 -1.88
CA VAL A 691 -16.14 -6.41 -0.58
C VAL A 691 -15.54 -7.51 0.30
N GLN A 692 -14.38 -7.23 0.92
CA GLN A 692 -13.65 -8.22 1.73
C GLN A 692 -14.15 -8.28 3.18
N THR A 693 -14.60 -7.15 3.73
CA THR A 693 -15.28 -7.14 5.02
C THR A 693 -16.50 -6.24 4.94
N ALA A 694 -17.68 -6.80 5.21
CA ALA A 694 -18.92 -6.06 5.27
C ALA A 694 -19.58 -6.25 6.65
N LYS A 695 -19.75 -5.16 7.40
CA LYS A 695 -20.46 -5.10 8.67
C LYS A 695 -21.74 -4.30 8.50
N ILE A 696 -22.89 -4.95 8.51
CA ILE A 696 -24.21 -4.33 8.33
C ILE A 696 -25.01 -4.63 9.59
N THR A 697 -25.07 -3.64 10.51
CA THR A 697 -25.59 -3.91 11.85
C THR A 697 -26.46 -2.77 12.38
N ARG A 698 -27.54 -3.10 13.11
CA ARG A 698 -28.44 -2.15 13.78
C ARG A 698 -29.05 -1.12 12.82
N ASN A 699 -29.33 -1.50 11.59
CA ASN A 699 -30.01 -0.63 10.65
C ASN A 699 -31.51 -0.94 10.63
N ALA A 700 -32.32 0.09 10.45
CA ALA A 700 -33.79 -0.04 10.24
C ALA A 700 -34.10 0.26 8.77
N LEU A 701 -34.60 -0.72 8.04
CA LEU A 701 -35.00 -0.58 6.64
C LEU A 701 -36.52 -0.72 6.55
N ALA A 702 -37.19 0.28 5.99
CA ALA A 702 -38.63 0.28 5.75
C ALA A 702 -38.89 0.57 4.28
N GLN A 703 -39.79 -0.21 3.66
CA GLN A 703 -40.24 -0.02 2.27
C GLN A 703 -39.05 0.20 1.30
N SER A 704 -38.00 -0.59 1.47
CA SER A 704 -36.76 -0.41 0.72
C SER A 704 -36.45 -1.64 -0.15
N ALA A 705 -35.62 -1.47 -1.19
CA ALA A 705 -35.12 -2.58 -1.98
C ALA A 705 -34.20 -3.48 -1.11
N PRO A 706 -33.98 -4.76 -1.47
CA PRO A 706 -33.12 -5.64 -0.69
C PRO A 706 -31.66 -5.16 -0.60
N LEU A 707 -30.97 -5.57 0.45
CA LEU A 707 -29.51 -5.55 0.47
C LEU A 707 -28.96 -6.61 -0.50
N ARG A 708 -27.93 -6.31 -1.27
CA ARG A 708 -27.28 -7.28 -2.17
C ARG A 708 -25.77 -7.32 -1.94
N VAL A 709 -25.26 -8.48 -1.58
CA VAL A 709 -23.83 -8.73 -1.38
C VAL A 709 -23.38 -9.84 -2.32
N VAL A 710 -22.30 -9.58 -3.06
CA VAL A 710 -21.71 -10.54 -3.99
C VAL A 710 -20.25 -10.74 -3.58
N HIS A 711 -19.91 -11.94 -3.17
CA HIS A 711 -18.53 -12.33 -2.88
C HIS A 711 -17.84 -12.82 -4.16
N THR A 712 -16.60 -12.42 -4.37
CA THR A 712 -15.84 -12.73 -5.59
C THR A 712 -14.57 -13.52 -5.34
N VAL A 713 -13.69 -13.04 -4.46
CA VAL A 713 -12.37 -13.65 -4.19
C VAL A 713 -11.97 -13.47 -2.75
N GLY A 714 -10.90 -14.16 -2.35
CA GLY A 714 -10.33 -14.07 -1.03
C GLY A 714 -11.12 -14.85 0.02
N THR A 715 -11.15 -14.33 1.22
CA THR A 715 -11.93 -14.89 2.34
C THR A 715 -12.87 -13.79 2.85
N PRO A 716 -13.92 -13.44 2.09
CA PRO A 716 -14.82 -12.35 2.47
C PRO A 716 -15.53 -12.69 3.77
N VAL A 717 -15.65 -11.69 4.65
CA VAL A 717 -16.39 -11.78 5.91
C VAL A 717 -17.53 -10.78 5.84
N THR A 718 -18.77 -11.30 5.82
CA THR A 718 -20.00 -10.49 5.84
C THR A 718 -20.78 -10.82 7.11
N SER A 719 -21.11 -9.78 7.86
CA SER A 719 -21.95 -9.89 9.06
C SER A 719 -23.18 -8.98 8.88
N VAL A 720 -24.37 -9.55 8.98
CA VAL A 720 -25.66 -8.86 8.91
C VAL A 720 -26.40 -9.13 10.21
N THR A 721 -26.32 -8.21 11.16
CA THR A 721 -26.78 -8.47 12.54
C THR A 721 -27.62 -7.33 13.10
N ASP A 722 -28.64 -7.69 13.89
CA ASP A 722 -29.49 -6.75 14.63
C ASP A 722 -30.19 -5.71 13.74
N ASN A 723 -30.46 -6.02 12.47
CA ASN A 723 -31.18 -5.14 11.58
C ASN A 723 -32.69 -5.41 11.61
N SER A 724 -33.50 -4.40 11.33
CA SER A 724 -34.94 -4.54 11.13
C SER A 724 -35.34 -4.27 9.68
N PHE A 725 -36.17 -5.16 9.11
CA PHE A 725 -36.67 -5.08 7.74
C PHE A 725 -38.21 -5.02 7.81
N ALA A 726 -38.78 -3.84 7.54
CA ALA A 726 -40.22 -3.63 7.49
C ALA A 726 -40.67 -3.42 6.03
N GLU A 727 -41.57 -4.22 5.51
CA GLU A 727 -41.99 -4.18 4.10
C GLU A 727 -40.79 -4.12 3.13
N THR A 728 -39.66 -4.79 3.51
CA THR A 728 -38.38 -4.80 2.81
C THR A 728 -37.99 -6.26 2.54
N PRO A 729 -37.69 -6.65 1.28
CA PRO A 729 -37.27 -8.02 0.97
C PRO A 729 -36.04 -8.46 1.74
N PRO A 730 -35.86 -9.76 2.01
CA PRO A 730 -34.67 -10.30 2.66
C PRO A 730 -33.39 -9.94 1.92
N PRO A 731 -32.23 -9.85 2.61
CA PRO A 731 -30.91 -9.71 1.99
C PRO A 731 -30.64 -10.82 0.97
N VAL A 732 -29.97 -10.49 -0.12
CA VAL A 732 -29.57 -11.40 -1.19
C VAL A 732 -28.05 -11.54 -1.20
N PHE A 733 -27.57 -12.79 -1.11
CA PHE A 733 -26.15 -13.12 -1.12
C PHE A 733 -25.84 -13.99 -2.33
N GLU A 734 -24.67 -13.76 -2.95
CA GLU A 734 -24.21 -14.50 -4.11
C GLU A 734 -22.71 -14.79 -3.98
N GLU A 735 -22.30 -16.04 -4.24
CA GLU A 735 -20.92 -16.49 -4.29
C GLU A 735 -20.51 -16.74 -5.76
N LEU A 736 -19.64 -15.92 -6.33
CA LEU A 736 -19.22 -16.09 -7.73
C LEU A 736 -18.02 -17.02 -7.90
N VAL A 737 -17.19 -17.19 -6.87
CA VAL A 737 -15.94 -17.96 -6.92
C VAL A 737 -16.07 -19.28 -6.19
N PHE A 738 -16.83 -19.33 -5.13
CA PHE A 738 -17.06 -20.53 -4.35
C PHE A 738 -18.31 -21.26 -4.82
N ILE A 739 -18.24 -22.60 -4.86
CA ILE A 739 -19.40 -23.45 -5.02
C ILE A 739 -19.90 -23.80 -3.62
N GLY A 740 -21.03 -23.25 -3.20
CA GLY A 740 -21.61 -23.48 -1.87
C GLY A 740 -22.39 -22.28 -1.34
N GLU A 741 -22.80 -22.37 -0.08
CA GLU A 741 -23.55 -21.32 0.58
C GLU A 741 -22.69 -20.10 0.87
N PRO A 742 -23.24 -18.89 0.77
CA PRO A 742 -22.53 -17.64 1.07
C PRO A 742 -21.97 -17.62 2.50
N ARG A 743 -20.73 -17.12 2.65
CA ARG A 743 -20.07 -16.98 3.96
C ARG A 743 -20.55 -15.74 4.69
N VAL A 744 -21.79 -15.80 5.18
CA VAL A 744 -22.47 -14.69 5.86
C VAL A 744 -22.87 -15.12 7.28
N GLU A 745 -22.52 -14.29 8.25
CA GLU A 745 -23.04 -14.38 9.61
C GLU A 745 -24.34 -13.57 9.69
N MET A 746 -25.43 -14.21 10.07
CA MET A 746 -26.74 -13.56 10.30
C MET A 746 -27.24 -13.86 11.71
N SER A 747 -27.54 -12.81 12.48
CA SER A 747 -28.12 -12.97 13.81
C SER A 747 -28.86 -11.71 14.26
N GLY A 748 -29.86 -11.86 15.11
CA GLY A 748 -30.60 -10.76 15.73
C GLY A 748 -31.46 -9.91 14.77
N ASN A 749 -31.61 -10.32 13.51
CA ASN A 749 -32.42 -9.58 12.53
C ASN A 749 -33.92 -9.82 12.75
N THR A 750 -34.74 -8.82 12.39
CA THR A 750 -36.19 -8.92 12.43
C THR A 750 -36.81 -8.53 11.08
N ALA A 751 -37.88 -9.19 10.68
CA ALA A 751 -38.69 -8.84 9.51
C ALA A 751 -40.15 -8.69 9.93
N ASP A 752 -40.75 -7.55 9.63
CA ASP A 752 -42.13 -7.20 10.00
C ASP A 752 -42.50 -7.54 11.48
N GLY A 753 -41.51 -7.32 12.38
CA GLY A 753 -41.62 -7.55 13.80
C GLY A 753 -41.40 -9.01 14.24
N ALA A 754 -41.21 -9.96 13.32
CA ALA A 754 -40.84 -11.35 13.62
C ALA A 754 -39.31 -11.57 13.47
N SER A 755 -38.76 -12.57 14.15
CA SER A 755 -37.34 -12.94 13.97
C SER A 755 -37.08 -13.36 12.53
N ALA A 756 -36.09 -12.78 11.89
CA ALA A 756 -35.61 -13.14 10.56
C ALA A 756 -34.32 -13.96 10.66
N PRO A 757 -34.09 -14.89 9.73
CA PRO A 757 -32.88 -15.71 9.72
C PRO A 757 -31.58 -14.89 9.56
#